data_42db99315ab460b316250d2d723a480e
#
_entry.id   42db99315ab460b316250d2d723a480e
#
_cell.length_a   1.000
_cell.length_b   1.000
_cell.length_c   1.000
_cell.angle_alpha   90.00
_cell.angle_beta   90.00
_cell.angle_gamma   90.00
#
_symmetry.space_group_name_H-M   'P 1'
#
loop_
_entity.id
_entity.type
_entity.pdbx_description
1 polymer ?
#
loop_
_entity_poly.entity_id
_entity_poly.type
_entity_poly.pdbx_seq_one_letter_code
_entity_poly.pdbx_strand_id
1 'polypeptide(L)'
;MHQPKYCLFYDNHTMPACPDVGANFDVEAFTDRIQACGVDYLTFHARCNMGMAYYDTKLGIKHPSLKYDLFGKLSDACQRKGIALAAYLNGGISNEEGLRHREWTTLYFDGREYREPRLTPYVRTMCYNSPYRDHLIAMVEEIARKYPVAGFFIDCLQAYPCVCPTCVKEMKERGIDWNVLKEVEKFSEFSAIRLSREIAEAAKAINPEYLLYFNGSFFEQQAEFGTYLECECLPSGGWGYEFLPTMSHYLRTLGDKPILNMNGRFYDWGDFGGLRPESAIKSELLYGLANGMRPNVGGHFHPRGDLETAVLDRIERIYKDLQTMEPWFDRAKNLVEVAIVYQGDPAAIIWDKPVRGASRMLSELKHQFDIVTEFSDWSQYQVLVIPDDVVFSAETARRVRAHLAAGKAVIASGASGLSPEKTGFVLEREWGIKFEQDCDYDPAYFSVGKNFSNGLPEMPLSLYATGIEVGALPGTSAEAFLIKPYYNRHWDGEHAFFYNPPDKVTDKPALTLCGKVAHFSHRIFTGYNRQASVELRQVFANVLSHFLSGPLLKTENLPSFARAFVTAQPGRRILHLLSYVPELRGEKTEIIEEPVSVVDSQIALRLDGPPPKKVYLAPTGKALPFEIQEGYVHLDIPLFKGYAMVVFE
;
A
#
# COMPACT_ATOMS: atom_id res chain seq x y z
N MET A 1 4.37 8.71 24.32
CA MET A 1 4.37 8.96 22.84
C MET A 1 2.99 9.41 22.40
N HIS A 2 2.90 10.50 21.66
CA HIS A 2 1.65 10.99 21.04
C HIS A 2 1.12 9.96 20.04
N GLN A 3 -0.20 9.85 19.92
CA GLN A 3 -0.84 8.99 18.92
C GLN A 3 -1.64 9.86 17.96
N PRO A 4 -1.13 10.12 16.75
CA PRO A 4 -1.78 10.96 15.75
C PRO A 4 -3.15 10.40 15.36
N LYS A 5 -4.17 11.27 15.32
CA LYS A 5 -5.55 10.90 14.92
C LYS A 5 -6.00 11.63 13.65
N TYR A 6 -5.75 12.93 13.58
CA TYR A 6 -6.10 13.81 12.46
C TYR A 6 -4.90 14.65 12.10
N CYS A 7 -4.25 14.33 10.98
CA CYS A 7 -2.96 14.87 10.61
C CYS A 7 -3.05 15.81 9.42
N LEU A 8 -2.11 16.75 9.34
CA LEU A 8 -1.85 17.53 8.13
C LEU A 8 -0.35 17.46 7.78
N PHE A 9 -0.09 17.37 6.51
CA PHE A 9 1.25 17.51 5.95
C PHE A 9 1.30 18.78 5.08
N TYR A 10 2.18 19.72 5.40
CA TYR A 10 2.40 20.91 4.59
C TYR A 10 3.74 20.88 3.91
N ASP A 11 3.69 20.71 2.58
CA ASP A 11 4.85 20.69 1.70
C ASP A 11 5.35 22.12 1.45
N ASN A 12 6.66 22.37 1.64
CA ASN A 12 7.27 23.67 1.48
C ASN A 12 8.66 23.55 0.84
N HIS A 13 8.70 23.46 -0.48
CA HIS A 13 9.93 23.45 -1.25
C HIS A 13 10.15 24.80 -1.91
N THR A 14 11.30 25.44 -1.66
CA THR A 14 11.63 26.76 -2.19
C THR A 14 12.99 26.78 -2.84
N MET A 15 13.07 27.45 -3.98
CA MET A 15 14.36 27.77 -4.60
C MET A 15 15.05 28.92 -3.86
N PRO A 16 16.39 28.98 -3.84
CA PRO A 16 17.14 30.12 -3.25
C PRO A 16 16.74 31.49 -3.79
N ALA A 17 16.23 31.53 -5.04
CA ALA A 17 15.78 32.74 -5.70
C ALA A 17 14.36 33.21 -5.28
N CYS A 18 13.63 32.48 -4.47
CA CYS A 18 12.36 32.96 -3.93
C CYS A 18 12.58 34.24 -3.11
N PRO A 19 11.94 35.38 -3.47
CA PRO A 19 12.36 36.66 -2.94
C PRO A 19 11.89 36.99 -1.53
N ASP A 20 10.81 36.33 -1.06
CA ASP A 20 10.02 36.78 0.07
C ASP A 20 9.45 35.63 0.92
N VAL A 21 10.25 34.58 1.12
CA VAL A 21 9.83 33.40 1.93
C VAL A 21 9.42 33.83 3.33
N GLY A 22 8.19 33.44 3.72
CA GLY A 22 7.62 33.72 5.02
C GLY A 22 7.17 35.18 5.24
N ALA A 23 7.22 36.06 4.22
CA ALA A 23 6.94 37.48 4.41
C ALA A 23 5.52 37.77 4.91
N ASN A 24 4.53 36.96 4.52
CA ASN A 24 3.12 37.13 4.89
C ASN A 24 2.65 36.09 5.93
N PHE A 25 3.57 35.27 6.48
CA PHE A 25 3.17 34.18 7.35
C PHE A 25 2.70 34.69 8.71
N ASP A 26 1.39 34.66 8.92
CA ASP A 26 0.76 34.83 10.22
C ASP A 26 0.63 33.47 10.89
N VAL A 27 1.56 33.17 11.79
CA VAL A 27 1.65 31.89 12.48
C VAL A 27 0.45 31.63 13.40
N GLU A 28 -0.10 32.68 14.02
CA GLU A 28 -1.26 32.54 14.90
C GLU A 28 -2.51 32.22 14.08
N ALA A 29 -2.79 32.97 13.03
CA ALA A 29 -3.93 32.71 12.14
C ALA A 29 -3.82 31.32 11.49
N PHE A 30 -2.64 30.88 11.07
CA PHE A 30 -2.42 29.56 10.50
C PHE A 30 -2.70 28.45 11.51
N THR A 31 -2.14 28.53 12.71
CA THR A 31 -2.31 27.51 13.74
C THR A 31 -3.73 27.50 14.34
N ASP A 32 -4.43 28.65 14.40
CA ASP A 32 -5.86 28.73 14.76
C ASP A 32 -6.72 27.96 13.75
N ARG A 33 -6.45 28.13 12.45
CA ARG A 33 -7.18 27.40 11.41
C ARG A 33 -6.93 25.89 11.48
N ILE A 34 -5.68 25.46 11.70
CA ILE A 34 -5.35 24.05 11.86
C ILE A 34 -6.06 23.45 13.09
N GLN A 35 -6.05 24.17 14.22
CA GLN A 35 -6.76 23.74 15.42
C GLN A 35 -8.27 23.65 15.18
N ALA A 36 -8.86 24.61 14.45
CA ALA A 36 -10.29 24.58 14.09
C ALA A 36 -10.68 23.38 13.23
N CYS A 37 -9.76 22.87 12.41
CA CYS A 37 -9.94 21.61 11.67
C CYS A 37 -9.92 20.37 12.59
N GLY A 38 -9.52 20.51 13.86
CA GLY A 38 -9.37 19.42 14.81
C GLY A 38 -8.10 18.59 14.58
N VAL A 39 -7.08 19.20 13.99
CA VAL A 39 -5.78 18.56 13.72
C VAL A 39 -4.98 18.47 15.02
N ASP A 40 -4.46 17.29 15.30
CA ASP A 40 -3.63 17.01 16.47
C ASP A 40 -2.15 16.76 16.12
N TYR A 41 -1.84 16.55 14.81
CA TYR A 41 -0.48 16.29 14.34
C TYR A 41 -0.21 17.03 13.02
N LEU A 42 0.85 17.81 12.99
CA LEU A 42 1.28 18.59 11.82
C LEU A 42 2.71 18.18 11.41
N THR A 43 2.91 17.81 10.15
CA THR A 43 4.24 17.72 9.55
C THR A 43 4.53 18.99 8.77
N PHE A 44 5.65 19.66 9.08
CA PHE A 44 6.06 20.90 8.42
C PHE A 44 7.57 20.94 8.21
N HIS A 45 8.00 21.58 7.13
CA HIS A 45 9.39 21.61 6.71
C HIS A 45 10.29 22.43 7.63
N ALA A 46 11.26 21.78 8.24
CA ALA A 46 12.45 22.44 8.78
C ALA A 46 13.51 22.61 7.68
N ARG A 47 13.61 21.62 6.74
CA ARG A 47 14.55 21.65 5.61
C ARG A 47 13.94 20.98 4.38
N CYS A 48 13.97 21.66 3.23
CA CYS A 48 13.38 21.15 1.97
C CYS A 48 14.38 20.37 1.09
N ASN A 49 13.91 19.87 -0.06
CA ASN A 49 14.68 19.11 -1.03
C ASN A 49 15.77 19.95 -1.76
N MET A 50 15.63 21.28 -1.79
CA MET A 50 16.70 22.17 -2.27
C MET A 50 17.84 22.31 -1.26
N GLY A 51 17.68 21.83 -0.02
CA GLY A 51 18.63 21.98 1.07
C GLY A 51 18.45 23.28 1.87
N MET A 52 17.36 24.01 1.62
CA MET A 52 17.06 25.25 2.35
C MET A 52 16.45 24.95 3.71
N ALA A 53 17.01 25.52 4.77
CA ALA A 53 16.45 25.48 6.12
C ALA A 53 15.54 26.70 6.35
N TYR A 54 14.41 26.46 7.04
CA TYR A 54 13.44 27.49 7.44
C TYR A 54 13.55 27.85 8.92
N TYR A 55 14.69 27.56 9.53
CA TYR A 55 15.04 27.88 10.91
C TYR A 55 16.45 28.49 11.00
N ASP A 56 16.78 29.04 12.16
CA ASP A 56 18.12 29.57 12.41
C ASP A 56 19.11 28.43 12.69
N THR A 57 19.66 27.84 11.61
CA THR A 57 20.64 26.75 11.67
C THR A 57 22.07 27.25 11.76
N LYS A 58 22.92 26.48 12.44
CA LYS A 58 24.38 26.65 12.44
C LYS A 58 25.08 25.67 11.50
N LEU A 59 24.38 24.65 11.04
CA LEU A 59 24.92 23.56 10.23
C LEU A 59 24.48 23.63 8.77
N GLY A 60 23.20 23.87 8.52
CA GLY A 60 22.61 23.89 7.19
C GLY A 60 22.65 25.27 6.53
N ILE A 61 21.84 25.40 5.47
CA ILE A 61 21.75 26.63 4.67
C ILE A 61 20.38 27.27 4.90
N LYS A 62 20.33 28.32 5.73
CA LYS A 62 19.09 29.09 5.90
C LYS A 62 18.70 29.76 4.58
N HIS A 63 17.38 29.73 4.25
CA HIS A 63 16.88 30.37 3.04
C HIS A 63 17.25 31.88 3.00
N PRO A 64 17.87 32.39 1.90
CA PRO A 64 18.45 33.73 1.90
C PRO A 64 17.44 34.87 2.06
N SER A 65 16.20 34.71 1.62
CA SER A 65 15.15 35.72 1.78
C SER A 65 14.43 35.64 3.14
N LEU A 66 14.60 34.57 3.90
CA LEU A 66 13.91 34.36 5.17
C LEU A 66 14.55 35.22 6.29
N LYS A 67 13.78 36.18 6.84
CA LYS A 67 14.29 37.21 7.76
C LYS A 67 14.22 36.81 9.24
N TYR A 68 13.56 35.70 9.57
CA TYR A 68 13.34 35.25 10.94
C TYR A 68 13.37 33.72 11.02
N ASP A 69 13.22 33.17 12.21
CA ASP A 69 13.09 31.73 12.44
C ASP A 69 11.62 31.32 12.26
N LEU A 70 11.26 30.93 11.01
CA LEU A 70 9.88 30.57 10.67
C LEU A 70 9.46 29.29 11.40
N PHE A 71 10.31 28.25 11.32
CA PHE A 71 10.02 26.94 11.93
C PHE A 71 9.95 27.06 13.47
N GLY A 72 10.84 27.85 14.07
CA GLY A 72 10.82 28.09 15.51
C GLY A 72 9.53 28.76 15.98
N LYS A 73 9.08 29.81 15.28
CA LYS A 73 7.79 30.46 15.60
C LYS A 73 6.61 29.49 15.45
N LEU A 74 6.61 28.68 14.40
CA LEU A 74 5.57 27.67 14.21
C LEU A 74 5.59 26.62 15.32
N SER A 75 6.79 26.15 15.70
CA SER A 75 6.96 25.17 16.78
C SER A 75 6.41 25.66 18.12
N ASP A 76 6.73 26.91 18.48
CA ASP A 76 6.22 27.53 19.69
C ASP A 76 4.67 27.70 19.68
N ALA A 77 4.11 28.08 18.54
CA ALA A 77 2.66 28.23 18.39
C ALA A 77 1.94 26.87 18.48
N CYS A 78 2.47 25.84 17.80
CA CYS A 78 1.94 24.49 17.88
C CYS A 78 1.97 23.96 19.31
N GLN A 79 3.08 24.14 20.03
CA GLN A 79 3.20 23.73 21.44
C GLN A 79 2.14 24.39 22.32
N ARG A 80 1.95 25.73 22.18
CA ARG A 80 0.92 26.46 22.96
C ARG A 80 -0.50 25.98 22.68
N LYS A 81 -0.78 25.54 21.45
CA LYS A 81 -2.10 25.10 21.00
C LYS A 81 -2.32 23.59 21.11
N GLY A 82 -1.34 22.84 21.62
CA GLY A 82 -1.44 21.40 21.79
C GLY A 82 -1.42 20.61 20.48
N ILE A 83 -0.85 21.18 19.42
CA ILE A 83 -0.62 20.53 18.12
C ILE A 83 0.76 19.90 18.15
N ALA A 84 0.85 18.59 17.96
CA ALA A 84 2.12 17.89 17.86
C ALA A 84 2.78 18.20 16.50
N LEU A 85 3.96 18.83 16.51
CA LEU A 85 4.69 19.21 15.29
C LEU A 85 5.82 18.21 14.99
N ALA A 86 5.80 17.60 13.81
CA ALA A 86 6.94 16.87 13.26
C ALA A 86 7.78 17.79 12.35
N ALA A 87 9.09 17.74 12.54
CA ALA A 87 10.04 18.41 11.65
C ALA A 87 10.28 17.54 10.40
N TYR A 88 9.89 18.05 9.24
CA TYR A 88 10.28 17.45 7.98
C TYR A 88 11.71 17.84 7.60
N LEU A 89 12.52 16.85 7.22
CA LEU A 89 13.82 17.05 6.58
C LEU A 89 13.91 16.17 5.34
N ASN A 90 14.30 16.75 4.20
CA ASN A 90 14.63 15.91 3.06
C ASN A 90 16.00 15.27 3.28
N GLY A 91 16.03 13.93 3.41
CA GLY A 91 17.22 13.17 3.73
C GLY A 91 18.01 12.70 2.50
N GLY A 92 17.32 12.43 1.40
CA GLY A 92 17.95 11.87 0.20
C GLY A 92 18.36 12.87 -0.85
N ILE A 93 17.77 14.08 -0.81
CA ILE A 93 17.96 15.11 -1.82
C ILE A 93 18.40 16.41 -1.18
N SER A 94 19.43 17.06 -1.77
CA SER A 94 19.87 18.39 -1.37
C SER A 94 20.63 19.08 -2.50
N ASN A 95 19.94 19.95 -3.23
CA ASN A 95 20.54 20.60 -4.38
C ASN A 95 21.70 21.54 -3.99
N GLU A 96 21.48 22.40 -3.01
CA GLU A 96 22.44 23.44 -2.63
C GLU A 96 23.64 22.90 -1.86
N GLU A 97 23.46 21.91 -1.00
CA GLU A 97 24.56 21.23 -0.32
C GLU A 97 25.40 20.44 -1.32
N GLY A 98 24.77 19.73 -2.27
CA GLY A 98 25.47 19.04 -3.35
C GLY A 98 26.23 19.98 -4.28
N LEU A 99 25.82 21.25 -4.45
CA LEU A 99 26.61 22.28 -5.15
C LEU A 99 27.87 22.70 -4.40
N ARG A 100 27.80 22.76 -3.07
CA ARG A 100 28.91 23.14 -2.20
C ARG A 100 29.87 22.01 -1.92
N HIS A 101 29.33 20.79 -1.86
CA HIS A 101 30.02 19.57 -1.48
C HIS A 101 29.77 18.49 -2.53
N ARG A 102 30.45 18.59 -3.67
CA ARG A 102 30.32 17.64 -4.78
C ARG A 102 30.64 16.21 -4.38
N GLU A 103 31.57 16.03 -3.46
CA GLU A 103 31.96 14.76 -2.88
C GLU A 103 30.88 14.11 -2.00
N TRP A 104 29.79 14.82 -1.68
CA TRP A 104 28.64 14.29 -0.95
C TRP A 104 27.56 13.74 -1.86
N THR A 105 27.61 14.04 -3.17
CA THR A 105 26.58 13.58 -4.11
C THR A 105 26.80 12.14 -4.55
N THR A 106 25.73 11.48 -4.99
CA THR A 106 25.84 10.16 -5.62
C THR A 106 26.56 10.25 -6.94
N LEU A 107 27.37 9.24 -7.23
CA LEU A 107 28.01 9.05 -8.52
C LEU A 107 27.50 7.74 -9.13
N TYR A 108 26.84 7.82 -10.27
CA TYR A 108 26.34 6.67 -11.01
C TYR A 108 27.43 6.02 -11.87
N PHE A 109 27.16 4.81 -12.39
CA PHE A 109 28.10 4.04 -13.22
C PHE A 109 28.59 4.76 -14.47
N ASP A 110 27.80 5.69 -14.99
CA ASP A 110 28.16 6.49 -16.16
C ASP A 110 28.96 7.76 -15.79
N GLY A 111 29.34 7.92 -14.53
CA GLY A 111 30.15 9.04 -14.03
C GLY A 111 29.34 10.32 -13.77
N ARG A 112 28.01 10.30 -13.88
CA ARG A 112 27.16 11.46 -13.59
C ARG A 112 26.78 11.54 -12.13
N GLU A 113 26.60 12.79 -11.65
CA GLU A 113 26.12 13.08 -10.29
C GLU A 113 24.60 12.97 -10.16
N TYR A 114 23.85 12.83 -11.26
CA TYR A 114 22.39 12.73 -11.26
C TYR A 114 21.90 11.91 -12.46
N ARG A 115 20.75 11.25 -12.27
CA ARG A 115 20.19 10.33 -13.25
C ARG A 115 19.67 11.01 -14.52
N GLU A 116 18.98 12.14 -14.34
CA GLU A 116 18.29 12.81 -15.43
C GLU A 116 19.17 13.92 -16.05
N PRO A 117 19.51 13.83 -17.33
CA PRO A 117 20.33 14.85 -18.01
C PRO A 117 19.52 16.08 -18.44
N ARG A 118 18.23 16.18 -18.09
CA ARG A 118 17.31 17.23 -18.53
C ARG A 118 17.00 18.21 -17.39
N LEU A 119 16.54 19.40 -17.79
CA LEU A 119 16.25 20.52 -16.89
C LEU A 119 14.97 20.38 -16.05
N THR A 120 14.29 19.23 -16.04
CA THR A 120 13.01 19.07 -15.36
C THR A 120 12.99 17.84 -14.49
N PRO A 121 12.50 17.96 -13.29
CA PRO A 121 12.94 18.80 -12.20
C PRO A 121 14.35 18.35 -11.78
N TYR A 122 15.24 19.26 -11.64
CA TYR A 122 16.63 18.94 -11.35
C TYR A 122 16.89 18.91 -9.85
N VAL A 123 17.28 17.75 -9.33
CA VAL A 123 17.63 17.55 -7.93
C VAL A 123 18.90 16.70 -7.80
N ARG A 124 19.74 17.00 -6.81
CA ARG A 124 20.93 16.21 -6.49
C ARG A 124 20.61 15.21 -5.39
N THR A 125 20.90 13.96 -5.67
CA THR A 125 20.81 12.88 -4.68
C THR A 125 22.11 12.80 -3.88
N MET A 126 21.96 12.53 -2.58
CA MET A 126 23.07 12.56 -1.63
C MET A 126 23.55 11.13 -1.33
N CYS A 127 24.88 10.98 -1.21
CA CYS A 127 25.50 9.71 -0.88
C CYS A 127 25.47 9.48 0.64
N TYR A 128 24.79 8.43 1.09
CA TYR A 128 24.62 8.08 2.50
C TYR A 128 25.90 7.54 3.17
N ASN A 129 26.95 7.30 2.41
CA ASN A 129 28.25 6.86 2.91
C ASN A 129 29.31 7.97 2.93
N SER A 130 28.95 9.17 2.40
CA SER A 130 29.79 10.37 2.45
C SER A 130 29.62 11.09 3.79
N PRO A 131 30.43 12.15 4.07
CA PRO A 131 30.25 13.01 5.24
C PRO A 131 28.86 13.65 5.36
N TYR A 132 28.05 13.66 4.30
CA TYR A 132 26.65 14.08 4.34
C TYR A 132 25.84 13.31 5.40
N ARG A 133 26.12 12.03 5.60
CA ARG A 133 25.48 11.22 6.64
C ARG A 133 25.55 11.87 8.01
N ASP A 134 26.77 12.19 8.43
CA ASP A 134 27.03 12.78 9.75
C ASP A 134 26.45 14.19 9.86
N HIS A 135 26.48 14.94 8.75
CA HIS A 135 25.86 16.27 8.63
C HIS A 135 24.35 16.21 8.82
N LEU A 136 23.66 15.28 8.16
CA LEU A 136 22.20 15.13 8.28
C LEU A 136 21.80 14.72 9.70
N ILE A 137 22.51 13.77 10.31
CA ILE A 137 22.29 13.37 11.70
C ILE A 137 22.46 14.56 12.65
N ALA A 138 23.53 15.34 12.48
CA ALA A 138 23.77 16.54 13.29
C ALA A 138 22.66 17.60 13.11
N MET A 139 22.08 17.77 11.91
CA MET A 139 20.93 18.65 11.71
C MET A 139 19.68 18.17 12.44
N VAL A 140 19.41 16.86 12.45
CA VAL A 140 18.30 16.27 13.24
C VAL A 140 18.51 16.56 14.73
N GLU A 141 19.72 16.36 15.25
CA GLU A 141 20.08 16.67 16.63
C GLU A 141 19.96 18.17 16.95
N GLU A 142 20.38 19.05 16.03
CA GLU A 142 20.25 20.51 16.19
C GLU A 142 18.79 20.89 16.39
N ILE A 143 17.87 20.38 15.55
CA ILE A 143 16.43 20.64 15.64
C ILE A 143 15.87 20.06 16.94
N ALA A 144 16.19 18.81 17.25
CA ALA A 144 15.72 18.11 18.44
C ALA A 144 16.07 18.84 19.75
N ARG A 145 17.27 19.47 19.82
CA ARG A 145 17.71 20.22 21.00
C ARG A 145 17.16 21.64 21.05
N LYS A 146 16.78 22.21 19.90
CA LYS A 146 16.42 23.63 19.81
C LYS A 146 14.92 23.88 19.87
N TYR A 147 14.10 22.92 19.38
CA TYR A 147 12.65 23.13 19.22
C TYR A 147 11.86 22.03 19.92
N PRO A 148 10.68 22.34 20.47
CA PRO A 148 9.77 21.37 21.09
C PRO A 148 8.98 20.56 20.03
N VAL A 149 9.70 19.84 19.17
CA VAL A 149 9.06 18.98 18.15
C VAL A 149 8.58 17.67 18.76
N ALA A 150 7.51 17.11 18.17
CA ALA A 150 6.96 15.80 18.55
C ALA A 150 7.70 14.64 17.83
N GLY A 151 8.45 14.95 16.76
CA GLY A 151 9.16 13.94 15.99
C GLY A 151 9.73 14.45 14.69
N PHE A 152 10.06 13.51 13.81
CA PHE A 152 10.70 13.78 12.52
C PHE A 152 10.07 12.96 11.40
N PHE A 153 9.90 13.62 10.26
CA PHE A 153 9.60 13.02 8.97
C PHE A 153 10.82 13.19 8.07
N ILE A 154 11.55 12.10 7.81
CA ILE A 154 12.74 12.14 6.97
C ILE A 154 12.36 11.61 5.58
N ASP A 155 12.48 12.47 4.58
CA ASP A 155 11.96 12.20 3.24
C ASP A 155 13.05 11.78 2.24
N CYS A 156 12.61 11.13 1.15
CA CYS A 156 13.44 10.73 0.00
C CYS A 156 14.60 9.78 0.37
N LEU A 157 14.41 8.89 1.34
CA LEU A 157 15.43 7.91 1.74
C LEU A 157 15.44 6.64 0.89
N GLN A 158 15.18 6.77 -0.41
CA GLN A 158 15.32 5.67 -1.35
C GLN A 158 16.77 5.20 -1.45
N ALA A 159 16.96 3.95 -1.86
CA ALA A 159 18.27 3.44 -2.21
C ALA A 159 18.77 4.04 -3.53
N TYR A 160 19.78 4.88 -3.47
CA TYR A 160 20.42 5.47 -4.65
C TYR A 160 21.71 4.72 -4.97
N PRO A 161 21.77 3.91 -6.05
CA PRO A 161 23.00 3.22 -6.46
C PRO A 161 24.16 4.22 -6.65
N CYS A 162 25.25 4.01 -5.91
CA CYS A 162 26.36 4.94 -5.88
C CYS A 162 27.72 4.23 -5.95
N VAL A 163 28.55 4.66 -6.89
CA VAL A 163 29.93 4.18 -7.07
C VAL A 163 30.96 5.30 -6.82
N CYS A 164 30.66 6.25 -5.93
CA CYS A 164 31.63 7.25 -5.52
C CYS A 164 32.83 6.60 -4.77
N PRO A 165 33.98 7.28 -4.65
CA PRO A 165 35.16 6.71 -3.99
C PRO A 165 34.90 6.11 -2.62
N THR A 166 34.05 6.76 -1.81
CA THR A 166 33.68 6.27 -0.47
C THR A 166 32.91 4.96 -0.55
N CYS A 167 31.89 4.87 -1.43
CA CYS A 167 31.11 3.67 -1.62
C CYS A 167 31.95 2.51 -2.17
N VAL A 168 32.78 2.77 -3.19
CA VAL A 168 33.66 1.74 -3.77
C VAL A 168 34.64 1.22 -2.73
N LYS A 169 35.20 2.09 -1.88
CA LYS A 169 36.09 1.67 -0.79
C LYS A 169 35.37 0.72 0.17
N GLU A 170 34.20 1.09 0.67
CA GLU A 170 33.43 0.27 1.61
C GLU A 170 32.97 -1.06 0.97
N MET A 171 32.53 -1.03 -0.31
CA MET A 171 32.15 -2.27 -1.04
C MET A 171 33.33 -3.24 -1.14
N LYS A 172 34.54 -2.74 -1.49
CA LYS A 172 35.76 -3.57 -1.52
C LYS A 172 36.10 -4.18 -0.15
N GLU A 173 36.00 -3.40 0.92
CA GLU A 173 36.23 -3.88 2.30
C GLU A 173 35.23 -4.99 2.68
N ARG A 174 34.02 -4.96 2.11
CA ARG A 174 32.97 -5.97 2.33
C ARG A 174 32.98 -7.13 1.33
N GLY A 175 33.88 -7.13 0.36
CA GLY A 175 33.96 -8.17 -0.71
C GLY A 175 32.83 -8.08 -1.72
N ILE A 176 32.22 -6.91 -1.89
CA ILE A 176 31.14 -6.63 -2.86
C ILE A 176 31.76 -6.19 -4.19
N ASP A 177 31.30 -6.77 -5.30
CA ASP A 177 31.76 -6.37 -6.63
C ASP A 177 31.01 -5.12 -7.13
N TRP A 178 31.64 -3.97 -7.01
CA TRP A 178 31.11 -2.69 -7.43
C TRP A 178 30.91 -2.54 -8.95
N ASN A 179 31.38 -3.50 -9.78
CA ASN A 179 31.10 -3.53 -11.22
C ASN A 179 29.76 -4.22 -11.54
N VAL A 180 29.14 -4.88 -10.58
CA VAL A 180 27.84 -5.57 -10.75
C VAL A 180 26.72 -4.70 -10.19
N LEU A 181 25.88 -4.15 -11.08
CA LEU A 181 24.80 -3.21 -10.70
C LEU A 181 23.93 -3.76 -9.56
N LYS A 182 23.52 -5.03 -9.63
CA LYS A 182 22.67 -5.66 -8.62
C LYS A 182 23.33 -5.72 -7.23
N GLU A 183 24.64 -5.84 -7.16
CA GLU A 183 25.37 -5.81 -5.88
C GLU A 183 25.46 -4.38 -5.34
N VAL A 184 25.65 -3.40 -6.22
CA VAL A 184 25.62 -1.98 -5.83
C VAL A 184 24.22 -1.55 -5.37
N GLU A 185 23.17 -2.02 -6.02
CA GLU A 185 21.78 -1.78 -5.58
C GLU A 185 21.56 -2.29 -4.17
N LYS A 186 21.90 -3.54 -3.87
CA LYS A 186 21.81 -4.12 -2.52
C LYS A 186 22.65 -3.38 -1.47
N PHE A 187 23.85 -2.93 -1.85
CA PHE A 187 24.68 -2.11 -0.97
C PHE A 187 24.05 -0.74 -0.69
N SER A 188 23.37 -0.17 -1.68
CA SER A 188 22.65 1.11 -1.51
C SER A 188 21.42 0.96 -0.62
N GLU A 189 20.70 -0.16 -0.72
CA GLU A 189 19.63 -0.53 0.22
C GLU A 189 20.14 -0.63 1.66
N PHE A 190 21.22 -1.37 1.86
CA PHE A 190 21.90 -1.46 3.16
C PHE A 190 22.28 -0.08 3.69
N SER A 191 22.79 0.82 2.83
CA SER A 191 23.22 2.16 3.22
C SER A 191 22.05 3.06 3.62
N ALA A 192 20.92 2.97 2.91
CA ALA A 192 19.69 3.70 3.23
C ALA A 192 19.09 3.25 4.56
N ILE A 193 19.01 1.93 4.79
CA ILE A 193 18.52 1.35 6.05
C ILE A 193 19.44 1.74 7.21
N ARG A 194 20.75 1.68 7.02
CA ARG A 194 21.75 2.08 8.02
C ARG A 194 21.56 3.54 8.43
N LEU A 195 21.47 4.47 7.46
CA LEU A 195 21.25 5.89 7.73
C LEU A 195 19.95 6.11 8.50
N SER A 196 18.86 5.49 8.07
CA SER A 196 17.55 5.60 8.73
C SER A 196 17.62 5.15 10.19
N ARG A 197 18.32 4.04 10.46
CA ARG A 197 18.52 3.51 11.82
C ARG A 197 19.37 4.46 12.67
N GLU A 198 20.49 4.95 12.14
CA GLU A 198 21.39 5.88 12.85
C GLU A 198 20.68 7.20 13.20
N ILE A 199 19.84 7.73 12.30
CA ILE A 199 18.99 8.91 12.58
C ILE A 199 17.99 8.58 13.71
N ALA A 200 17.34 7.42 13.65
CA ALA A 200 16.40 7.01 14.69
C ALA A 200 17.07 6.87 16.05
N GLU A 201 18.27 6.29 16.11
CA GLU A 201 19.07 6.14 17.32
C GLU A 201 19.49 7.50 17.91
N ALA A 202 20.00 8.40 17.05
CA ALA A 202 20.39 9.75 17.45
C ALA A 202 19.20 10.57 18.00
N ALA A 203 18.07 10.51 17.32
CA ALA A 203 16.84 11.20 17.76
C ALA A 203 16.33 10.62 19.09
N LYS A 204 16.23 9.29 19.22
CA LYS A 204 15.77 8.61 20.45
C LYS A 204 16.70 8.80 21.64
N ALA A 205 18.01 9.00 21.41
CA ALA A 205 18.96 9.34 22.47
C ALA A 205 18.65 10.70 23.12
N ILE A 206 18.00 11.61 22.39
CA ILE A 206 17.55 12.92 22.91
C ILE A 206 16.18 12.80 23.56
N ASN A 207 15.22 12.16 22.87
CA ASN A 207 13.89 11.90 23.39
C ASN A 207 13.32 10.59 22.83
N PRO A 208 13.17 9.54 23.63
CA PRO A 208 12.66 8.23 23.20
C PRO A 208 11.19 8.26 22.75
N GLU A 209 10.45 9.35 23.06
CA GLU A 209 9.03 9.53 22.70
C GLU A 209 8.82 10.17 21.33
N TYR A 210 9.89 10.49 20.57
CA TYR A 210 9.74 11.07 19.23
C TYR A 210 9.03 10.14 18.27
N LEU A 211 8.12 10.73 17.48
CA LEU A 211 7.53 10.10 16.31
C LEU A 211 8.50 10.16 15.14
N LEU A 212 8.83 9.00 14.57
CA LEU A 212 9.85 8.89 13.53
C LEU A 212 9.31 8.10 12.35
N TYR A 213 9.35 8.72 11.17
CA TYR A 213 9.02 8.12 9.90
C TYR A 213 10.08 8.44 8.84
N PHE A 214 10.34 7.48 7.95
CA PHE A 214 11.38 7.54 6.93
C PHE A 214 10.78 7.26 5.56
N ASN A 215 10.35 8.30 4.84
CA ASN A 215 9.71 8.17 3.54
C ASN A 215 10.71 7.71 2.46
N GLY A 216 10.29 6.74 1.66
CA GLY A 216 11.15 6.09 0.67
C GLY A 216 12.06 5.00 1.23
N SER A 217 12.11 4.79 2.55
CA SER A 217 12.80 3.65 3.18
C SER A 217 11.91 2.40 3.18
N PHE A 218 12.52 1.24 3.40
CA PHE A 218 11.84 -0.06 3.36
C PHE A 218 10.95 -0.26 4.59
N PHE A 219 9.66 -0.55 4.38
CA PHE A 219 8.66 -0.61 5.44
C PHE A 219 8.95 -1.66 6.50
N GLU A 220 9.40 -2.86 6.11
CA GLU A 220 9.73 -3.93 7.07
C GLU A 220 10.83 -3.51 8.01
N GLN A 221 11.91 -2.92 7.48
CA GLN A 221 13.06 -2.51 8.28
C GLN A 221 12.71 -1.30 9.15
N GLN A 222 12.03 -0.29 8.60
CA GLN A 222 11.62 0.85 9.41
C GLN A 222 10.56 0.48 10.47
N ALA A 223 9.81 -0.61 10.27
CA ALA A 223 8.94 -1.15 11.29
C ALA A 223 9.71 -1.59 12.56
N GLU A 224 11.01 -1.82 12.50
CA GLU A 224 11.84 -2.11 13.68
C GLU A 224 12.21 -0.83 14.45
N PHE A 225 12.70 0.21 13.77
CA PHE A 225 13.28 1.40 14.40
C PHE A 225 12.44 2.67 14.31
N GLY A 226 11.60 2.83 13.29
CA GLY A 226 10.60 3.88 13.20
C GLY A 226 9.50 3.72 14.27
N THR A 227 8.64 4.70 14.46
CA THR A 227 7.61 4.67 15.49
C THR A 227 6.19 4.66 14.94
N TYR A 228 6.02 5.03 13.67
CA TYR A 228 4.79 4.90 12.90
C TYR A 228 5.14 4.59 11.44
N LEU A 229 4.15 4.17 10.67
CA LEU A 229 4.23 3.99 9.22
C LEU A 229 3.32 4.99 8.53
N GLU A 230 3.59 5.30 7.29
CA GLU A 230 2.75 6.20 6.51
C GLU A 230 2.62 5.73 5.06
N CYS A 231 1.40 5.72 4.56
CA CYS A 231 1.10 5.46 3.16
C CYS A 231 0.87 6.80 2.47
N GLU A 232 1.85 7.26 1.71
CA GLU A 232 1.64 8.35 0.77
C GLU A 232 0.82 7.83 -0.41
N CYS A 233 -0.36 8.40 -0.64
CA CYS A 233 -1.33 7.92 -1.62
C CYS A 233 -1.96 9.09 -2.37
N LEU A 234 -1.58 9.27 -3.64
CA LEU A 234 -2.13 10.31 -4.52
C LEU A 234 -2.67 9.69 -5.81
N PRO A 235 -3.92 9.15 -5.81
CA PRO A 235 -4.48 8.47 -6.97
C PRO A 235 -4.46 9.30 -8.26
N SER A 236 -4.73 10.61 -8.16
CA SER A 236 -4.71 11.55 -9.27
C SER A 236 -3.31 11.84 -9.84
N GLY A 237 -2.24 11.60 -9.06
CA GLY A 237 -0.83 11.72 -9.49
C GLY A 237 -0.33 10.55 -10.33
N GLY A 238 -1.24 9.72 -10.87
CA GLY A 238 -0.88 8.57 -11.69
C GLY A 238 -0.71 7.25 -10.94
N TRP A 239 -0.92 7.23 -9.61
CA TRP A 239 -0.81 6.03 -8.79
C TRP A 239 -2.06 5.16 -8.85
N GLY A 240 -3.23 5.77 -9.13
CA GLY A 240 -4.52 5.08 -9.23
C GLY A 240 -5.13 4.69 -7.89
N TYR A 241 -6.41 4.37 -7.90
CA TYR A 241 -7.18 4.04 -6.68
C TYR A 241 -6.95 2.62 -6.13
N GLU A 242 -6.16 1.78 -6.80
CA GLU A 242 -5.76 0.47 -6.25
C GLU A 242 -4.46 0.53 -5.41
N PHE A 243 -3.82 1.70 -5.34
CA PHE A 243 -2.62 1.91 -4.52
C PHE A 243 -2.92 1.79 -3.02
N LEU A 244 -3.84 2.60 -2.51
CA LEU A 244 -4.22 2.58 -1.10
C LEU A 244 -4.77 1.22 -0.63
N PRO A 245 -5.65 0.52 -1.39
CA PRO A 245 -6.03 -0.85 -1.10
C PRO A 245 -4.83 -1.79 -0.87
N THR A 246 -3.92 -1.85 -1.81
CA THR A 246 -2.73 -2.71 -1.70
C THR A 246 -1.90 -2.37 -0.45
N MET A 247 -1.60 -1.09 -0.25
CA MET A 247 -0.76 -0.65 0.86
C MET A 247 -1.43 -0.84 2.22
N SER A 248 -2.71 -0.57 2.36
CA SER A 248 -3.41 -0.73 3.65
C SER A 248 -3.45 -2.18 4.12
N HIS A 249 -3.70 -3.12 3.19
CA HIS A 249 -3.71 -4.55 3.49
C HIS A 249 -2.32 -5.14 3.78
N TYR A 250 -1.26 -4.47 3.29
CA TYR A 250 0.11 -4.84 3.56
C TYR A 250 0.64 -4.21 4.86
N LEU A 251 0.56 -2.89 5.00
CA LEU A 251 1.18 -2.18 6.14
C LEU A 251 0.64 -2.63 7.50
N ARG A 252 -0.65 -2.94 7.60
CA ARG A 252 -1.26 -3.40 8.85
C ARG A 252 -0.78 -4.79 9.31
N THR A 253 -0.01 -5.51 8.48
CA THR A 253 0.62 -6.80 8.83
C THR A 253 2.02 -6.63 9.44
N LEU A 254 2.57 -5.42 9.46
CA LEU A 254 3.92 -5.11 9.92
C LEU A 254 4.00 -4.72 11.41
N GLY A 255 2.98 -5.04 12.19
CA GLY A 255 2.93 -4.82 13.63
C GLY A 255 1.82 -3.86 14.08
N ASP A 256 1.84 -3.48 15.36
CA ASP A 256 0.78 -2.66 15.99
C ASP A 256 1.08 -1.15 15.98
N LYS A 257 1.97 -0.67 15.10
CA LYS A 257 2.29 0.76 15.01
C LYS A 257 1.16 1.55 14.37
N PRO A 258 0.97 2.83 14.76
CA PRO A 258 0.08 3.71 14.01
C PRO A 258 0.47 3.77 12.53
N ILE A 259 -0.53 3.77 11.65
CA ILE A 259 -0.34 3.91 10.22
C ILE A 259 -1.11 5.16 9.77
N LEU A 260 -0.43 6.09 9.10
CA LEU A 260 -1.07 7.26 8.54
C LEU A 260 -1.38 7.00 7.05
N ASN A 261 -2.52 7.52 6.61
CA ASN A 261 -2.92 7.55 5.21
C ASN A 261 -2.81 8.99 4.72
N MET A 262 -1.70 9.32 4.07
CA MET A 262 -1.46 10.65 3.52
C MET A 262 -1.93 10.72 2.07
N ASN A 263 -3.01 11.42 1.84
CA ASN A 263 -3.43 11.83 0.50
C ASN A 263 -3.09 13.31 0.25
N GLY A 264 -3.52 13.86 -0.89
CA GLY A 264 -3.31 15.27 -1.22
C GLY A 264 -4.61 15.99 -1.54
N ARG A 265 -4.70 17.29 -1.18
CA ARG A 265 -5.80 18.14 -1.61
C ARG A 265 -5.71 18.51 -3.10
N PHE A 266 -4.57 18.29 -3.71
CA PHE A 266 -4.16 18.65 -5.07
C PHE A 266 -4.13 17.42 -5.99
N TYR A 267 -3.99 17.64 -7.31
CA TYR A 267 -3.95 16.54 -8.27
C TYR A 267 -2.57 15.88 -8.37
N ASP A 268 -1.48 16.64 -8.16
CA ASP A 268 -0.12 16.13 -8.11
C ASP A 268 0.75 17.03 -7.21
N TRP A 269 1.89 16.52 -6.73
CA TRP A 269 2.86 17.30 -5.97
C TRP A 269 3.37 18.50 -6.78
N GLY A 270 3.36 19.68 -6.16
CA GLY A 270 3.67 20.94 -6.83
C GLY A 270 2.49 21.63 -7.50
N ASP A 271 1.31 21.04 -7.52
CA ASP A 271 0.07 21.66 -8.03
C ASP A 271 -0.58 22.54 -6.95
N PHE A 272 -0.19 23.80 -6.90
CA PHE A 272 -0.73 24.76 -5.93
C PHE A 272 -2.19 25.14 -6.19
N GLY A 273 -2.62 25.17 -7.44
CA GLY A 273 -3.97 25.60 -7.84
C GLY A 273 -5.01 24.47 -7.87
N GLY A 274 -4.59 23.22 -7.89
CA GLY A 274 -5.48 22.07 -7.94
C GLY A 274 -6.21 21.83 -6.61
N LEU A 275 -7.49 21.54 -6.68
CA LEU A 275 -8.31 21.22 -5.51
C LEU A 275 -9.23 20.05 -5.85
N ARG A 276 -8.85 18.85 -5.40
CA ARG A 276 -9.58 17.60 -5.65
C ARG A 276 -10.98 17.63 -5.03
N PRO A 277 -11.95 16.90 -5.62
CA PRO A 277 -13.29 16.80 -5.05
C PRO A 277 -13.28 16.35 -3.59
N GLU A 278 -14.20 16.88 -2.80
CA GLU A 278 -14.35 16.49 -1.39
C GLU A 278 -14.62 15.00 -1.23
N SER A 279 -15.44 14.43 -2.13
CA SER A 279 -15.74 13.00 -2.15
C SER A 279 -14.51 12.13 -2.40
N ALA A 280 -13.58 12.57 -3.26
CA ALA A 280 -12.33 11.88 -3.52
C ALA A 280 -11.47 11.79 -2.25
N ILE A 281 -11.18 12.95 -1.65
CA ILE A 281 -10.37 13.03 -0.43
C ILE A 281 -11.03 12.21 0.70
N LYS A 282 -12.34 12.40 0.92
CA LYS A 282 -13.09 11.72 1.97
C LYS A 282 -13.14 10.21 1.78
N SER A 283 -13.33 9.72 0.55
CA SER A 283 -13.38 8.28 0.26
C SER A 283 -12.06 7.57 0.61
N GLU A 284 -10.94 8.20 0.30
CA GLU A 284 -9.61 7.67 0.62
C GLU A 284 -9.36 7.64 2.14
N LEU A 285 -9.76 8.69 2.85
CA LEU A 285 -9.62 8.74 4.31
C LEU A 285 -10.53 7.73 5.00
N LEU A 286 -11.78 7.57 4.54
CA LEU A 286 -12.70 6.56 5.06
C LEU A 286 -12.20 5.13 4.77
N TYR A 287 -11.61 4.91 3.58
CA TYR A 287 -10.98 3.64 3.25
C TYR A 287 -9.85 3.33 4.24
N GLY A 288 -8.96 4.30 4.48
CA GLY A 288 -7.88 4.18 5.46
C GLY A 288 -8.40 3.88 6.86
N LEU A 289 -9.37 4.65 7.35
CA LEU A 289 -9.98 4.47 8.68
C LEU A 289 -10.62 3.08 8.85
N ALA A 290 -11.32 2.58 7.84
CA ALA A 290 -11.90 1.22 7.85
C ALA A 290 -10.83 0.11 7.85
N ASN A 291 -9.58 0.45 7.52
CA ASN A 291 -8.43 -0.44 7.49
C ASN A 291 -7.38 -0.14 8.58
N GLY A 292 -7.76 0.58 9.64
CA GLY A 292 -6.91 0.82 10.81
C GLY A 292 -5.89 1.95 10.64
N MET A 293 -5.98 2.72 9.55
CA MET A 293 -5.10 3.86 9.29
C MET A 293 -5.70 5.16 9.83
N ARG A 294 -4.86 6.18 10.01
CA ARG A 294 -5.27 7.51 10.45
C ARG A 294 -5.15 8.54 9.32
N PRO A 295 -6.11 9.48 9.21
CA PRO A 295 -6.14 10.46 8.14
C PRO A 295 -4.98 11.45 8.23
N ASN A 296 -4.31 11.67 7.11
CA ASN A 296 -3.35 12.74 6.89
C ASN A 296 -3.65 13.40 5.52
N VAL A 297 -3.85 14.70 5.48
CA VAL A 297 -4.08 15.41 4.22
C VAL A 297 -2.87 16.26 3.88
N GLY A 298 -2.29 16.01 2.70
CA GLY A 298 -1.21 16.81 2.14
C GLY A 298 -1.71 18.12 1.53
N GLY A 299 -1.03 19.22 1.84
CA GLY A 299 -1.22 20.54 1.25
C GLY A 299 0.10 21.19 0.91
N HIS A 300 0.09 22.25 0.09
CA HIS A 300 1.27 23.06 -0.18
C HIS A 300 1.23 24.32 0.66
N PHE A 301 2.37 24.66 1.24
CA PHE A 301 2.57 25.94 1.90
C PHE A 301 3.04 26.97 0.88
N HIS A 302 2.29 28.06 0.69
CA HIS A 302 2.74 29.12 -0.20
C HIS A 302 4.06 29.70 0.34
N PRO A 303 5.12 29.83 -0.48
CA PRO A 303 6.43 30.30 0.00
C PRO A 303 6.38 31.58 0.84
N ARG A 304 5.54 32.56 0.47
CA ARG A 304 5.33 33.77 1.28
C ARG A 304 4.60 33.55 2.59
N GLY A 305 3.91 32.42 2.75
CA GLY A 305 3.08 32.15 3.90
C GLY A 305 1.63 32.64 3.77
N ASP A 306 1.16 32.87 2.54
CA ASP A 306 -0.24 33.24 2.28
C ASP A 306 -1.16 32.06 2.68
N LEU A 307 -2.22 32.36 3.40
CA LEU A 307 -3.14 31.36 3.93
C LEU A 307 -4.23 31.00 2.91
N GLU A 308 -4.30 29.74 2.50
CA GLU A 308 -5.32 29.21 1.58
C GLU A 308 -6.59 28.78 2.36
N THR A 309 -7.46 29.71 2.71
CA THR A 309 -8.64 29.46 3.54
C THR A 309 -9.60 28.44 2.92
N ALA A 310 -9.82 28.48 1.61
CA ALA A 310 -10.72 27.55 0.92
C ALA A 310 -10.27 26.08 1.03
N VAL A 311 -8.97 25.84 1.08
CA VAL A 311 -8.39 24.50 1.30
C VAL A 311 -8.68 24.04 2.73
N LEU A 312 -8.37 24.90 3.72
CA LEU A 312 -8.62 24.60 5.13
C LEU A 312 -10.10 24.42 5.45
N ASP A 313 -10.98 25.19 4.83
CA ASP A 313 -12.44 25.04 4.96
C ASP A 313 -12.92 23.66 4.46
N ARG A 314 -12.33 23.14 3.38
CA ARG A 314 -12.63 21.79 2.87
C ARG A 314 -12.14 20.72 3.84
N ILE A 315 -10.91 20.83 4.31
CA ILE A 315 -10.33 19.89 5.28
C ILE A 315 -11.14 19.89 6.59
N GLU A 316 -11.52 21.07 7.08
CA GLU A 316 -12.35 21.22 8.28
C GLU A 316 -13.67 20.48 8.15
N ARG A 317 -14.39 20.65 7.04
CA ARG A 317 -15.66 19.93 6.81
C ARG A 317 -15.46 18.41 6.81
N ILE A 318 -14.43 17.92 6.09
CA ILE A 318 -14.12 16.49 6.04
C ILE A 318 -13.78 15.98 7.45
N TYR A 319 -12.85 16.61 8.15
CA TYR A 319 -12.38 16.15 9.46
C TYR A 319 -13.46 16.20 10.53
N LYS A 320 -14.28 17.26 10.55
CA LYS A 320 -15.42 17.32 11.48
C LYS A 320 -16.42 16.18 11.27
N ASP A 321 -16.67 15.82 10.01
CA ASP A 321 -17.53 14.68 9.72
C ASP A 321 -16.90 13.36 10.17
N LEU A 322 -15.61 13.12 9.87
CA LEU A 322 -14.90 11.92 10.31
C LEU A 322 -14.81 11.82 11.85
N GLN A 323 -14.66 12.92 12.56
CA GLN A 323 -14.62 12.97 14.03
C GLN A 323 -15.92 12.49 14.67
N THR A 324 -17.07 12.67 14.02
CA THR A 324 -18.35 12.11 14.50
C THR A 324 -18.35 10.59 14.54
N MET A 325 -17.51 9.96 13.75
CA MET A 325 -17.38 8.52 13.60
C MET A 325 -16.21 7.92 14.40
N GLU A 326 -15.38 8.76 15.03
CA GLU A 326 -14.18 8.34 15.78
C GLU A 326 -14.41 7.20 16.78
N PRO A 327 -15.54 7.14 17.55
CA PRO A 327 -15.76 6.08 18.53
C PRO A 327 -15.79 4.65 17.93
N TRP A 328 -16.03 4.54 16.63
CA TRP A 328 -16.09 3.24 15.92
C TRP A 328 -14.80 2.90 15.18
N PHE A 329 -13.89 3.86 15.03
CA PHE A 329 -12.57 3.63 14.45
C PHE A 329 -11.48 3.42 15.52
N ASP A 330 -11.62 4.07 16.68
CA ASP A 330 -10.59 4.05 17.70
C ASP A 330 -10.28 2.63 18.17
N ARG A 331 -9.03 2.19 18.02
CA ARG A 331 -8.54 0.84 18.36
C ARG A 331 -9.31 -0.31 17.72
N ALA A 332 -10.02 -0.08 16.63
CA ALA A 332 -10.66 -1.14 15.88
C ALA A 332 -9.59 -1.99 15.15
N LYS A 333 -9.74 -3.32 15.20
CA LYS A 333 -8.85 -4.26 14.50
C LYS A 333 -9.62 -4.96 13.39
N ASN A 334 -9.04 -5.05 12.19
CA ASN A 334 -9.64 -5.77 11.08
C ASN A 334 -9.71 -7.27 11.38
N LEU A 335 -10.85 -7.88 11.06
CA LEU A 335 -11.03 -9.33 11.07
C LEU A 335 -10.75 -9.86 9.67
N VAL A 336 -9.90 -10.86 9.55
CA VAL A 336 -9.40 -11.35 8.26
C VAL A 336 -9.33 -12.88 8.26
N GLU A 337 -9.50 -13.50 7.10
CA GLU A 337 -9.51 -14.95 6.94
C GLU A 337 -8.57 -15.45 5.85
N VAL A 338 -8.23 -14.57 4.90
CA VAL A 338 -7.40 -14.89 3.73
C VAL A 338 -6.13 -14.07 3.77
N ALA A 339 -5.02 -14.65 3.33
CA ALA A 339 -3.79 -13.89 3.08
C ALA A 339 -3.32 -14.07 1.64
N ILE A 340 -2.92 -12.98 1.01
CA ILE A 340 -2.16 -12.99 -0.25
C ILE A 340 -0.69 -13.01 0.11
N VAL A 341 0.03 -14.04 -0.30
CA VAL A 341 1.47 -14.15 -0.05
C VAL A 341 2.24 -13.39 -1.11
N TYR A 342 3.03 -12.43 -0.68
CA TYR A 342 3.94 -11.67 -1.53
C TYR A 342 5.40 -12.02 -1.19
N GLN A 343 6.18 -12.26 -2.23
CA GLN A 343 7.62 -12.48 -2.13
C GLN A 343 8.31 -11.71 -3.26
N GLY A 344 8.80 -10.56 -2.93
CA GLY A 344 9.44 -9.65 -3.87
C GLY A 344 9.99 -8.44 -3.12
N ASP A 345 10.42 -7.43 -3.86
CA ASP A 345 10.79 -6.15 -3.28
C ASP A 345 9.53 -5.46 -2.70
N PRO A 346 9.47 -5.21 -1.39
CA PRO A 346 8.34 -4.53 -0.77
C PRO A 346 8.02 -3.16 -1.37
N ALA A 347 9.00 -2.47 -1.93
CA ALA A 347 8.79 -1.20 -2.62
C ALA A 347 8.04 -1.38 -3.97
N ALA A 348 8.07 -2.58 -4.54
CA ALA A 348 7.40 -2.90 -5.80
C ALA A 348 6.00 -3.52 -5.63
N ILE A 349 5.59 -3.83 -4.41
CA ILE A 349 4.33 -4.55 -4.12
C ILE A 349 3.10 -3.91 -4.80
N ILE A 350 3.05 -2.59 -4.82
CA ILE A 350 1.97 -1.80 -5.43
C ILE A 350 1.89 -1.92 -6.95
N TRP A 351 2.98 -2.33 -7.60
CA TRP A 351 3.05 -2.52 -9.05
C TRP A 351 2.99 -3.99 -9.43
N ASP A 352 2.96 -4.89 -8.45
CA ASP A 352 2.89 -6.32 -8.68
C ASP A 352 1.53 -6.73 -9.24
N LYS A 353 1.50 -7.18 -10.49
CA LYS A 353 0.26 -7.52 -11.20
C LYS A 353 -0.48 -8.70 -10.56
N PRO A 354 0.18 -9.81 -10.16
CA PRO A 354 -0.45 -10.90 -9.43
C PRO A 354 -1.13 -10.45 -8.14
N VAL A 355 -0.43 -9.69 -7.31
CA VAL A 355 -0.97 -9.18 -6.03
C VAL A 355 -2.17 -8.26 -6.26
N ARG A 356 -2.09 -7.33 -7.22
CA ARG A 356 -3.21 -6.44 -7.58
C ARG A 356 -4.42 -7.22 -8.09
N GLY A 357 -4.20 -8.24 -8.92
CA GLY A 357 -5.28 -9.10 -9.41
C GLY A 357 -5.97 -9.88 -8.29
N ALA A 358 -5.19 -10.49 -7.40
CA ALA A 358 -5.70 -11.24 -6.25
C ALA A 358 -6.45 -10.32 -5.26
N SER A 359 -5.86 -9.18 -4.92
CA SER A 359 -6.45 -8.16 -4.05
C SER A 359 -7.80 -7.67 -4.60
N ARG A 360 -7.86 -7.41 -5.91
CA ARG A 360 -9.08 -6.96 -6.56
C ARG A 360 -10.16 -8.05 -6.57
N MET A 361 -9.83 -9.30 -6.93
CA MET A 361 -10.77 -10.42 -6.87
C MET A 361 -11.37 -10.59 -5.47
N LEU A 362 -10.54 -10.62 -4.43
CA LEU A 362 -10.99 -10.79 -3.04
C LEU A 362 -11.86 -9.61 -2.58
N SER A 363 -11.48 -8.38 -2.90
CA SER A 363 -12.27 -7.17 -2.60
C SER A 363 -13.64 -7.19 -3.26
N GLU A 364 -13.72 -7.56 -4.54
CA GLU A 364 -14.98 -7.62 -5.30
C GLU A 364 -15.87 -8.74 -4.79
N LEU A 365 -15.30 -9.84 -4.29
CA LEU A 365 -15.98 -10.94 -3.63
C LEU A 365 -16.28 -10.70 -2.14
N LYS A 366 -15.89 -9.55 -1.59
CA LYS A 366 -16.11 -9.11 -0.19
C LYS A 366 -15.40 -9.97 0.86
N HIS A 367 -14.41 -10.78 0.46
CA HIS A 367 -13.59 -11.50 1.41
C HIS A 367 -12.66 -10.57 2.18
N GLN A 368 -12.46 -10.91 3.45
CA GLN A 368 -11.58 -10.15 4.34
C GLN A 368 -10.17 -10.73 4.28
N PHE A 369 -9.20 -9.93 3.86
CA PHE A 369 -7.85 -10.43 3.57
C PHE A 369 -6.76 -9.44 3.96
N ASP A 370 -5.53 -9.94 4.06
CA ASP A 370 -4.28 -9.19 4.18
C ASP A 370 -3.32 -9.56 3.06
N ILE A 371 -2.28 -8.75 2.89
CA ILE A 371 -1.12 -9.06 2.06
C ILE A 371 0.05 -9.29 3.01
N VAL A 372 0.63 -10.48 2.96
CA VAL A 372 1.67 -10.92 3.91
C VAL A 372 2.99 -11.19 3.20
N THR A 373 4.09 -10.86 3.89
CA THR A 373 5.45 -11.21 3.50
C THR A 373 6.05 -12.18 4.52
N GLU A 374 7.31 -12.53 4.35
CA GLU A 374 8.03 -13.34 5.35
C GLU A 374 8.21 -12.64 6.71
N PHE A 375 7.96 -11.33 6.79
CA PHE A 375 8.00 -10.56 8.04
C PHE A 375 6.66 -10.58 8.80
N SER A 376 5.58 -11.05 8.18
CA SER A 376 4.25 -11.09 8.77
C SER A 376 3.98 -12.40 9.52
N ASP A 377 3.03 -12.40 10.46
CA ASP A 377 2.49 -13.64 11.06
C ASP A 377 1.40 -14.24 10.16
N TRP A 378 1.57 -15.50 9.76
CA TRP A 378 0.61 -16.23 8.90
C TRP A 378 -0.38 -17.10 9.70
N SER A 379 -0.23 -17.16 11.01
CA SER A 379 -0.96 -18.14 11.85
C SER A 379 -2.47 -17.93 11.92
N GLN A 380 -2.96 -16.69 11.71
CA GLN A 380 -4.37 -16.36 11.84
C GLN A 380 -5.25 -16.72 10.62
N TYR A 381 -4.67 -16.81 9.41
CA TYR A 381 -5.42 -16.99 8.18
C TYR A 381 -5.88 -18.44 7.99
N GLN A 382 -7.03 -18.62 7.33
CA GLN A 382 -7.60 -19.93 6.97
C GLN A 382 -7.16 -20.38 5.57
N VAL A 383 -6.97 -19.42 4.66
CA VAL A 383 -6.57 -19.66 3.29
C VAL A 383 -5.39 -18.76 2.93
N LEU A 384 -4.33 -19.34 2.36
CA LEU A 384 -3.26 -18.60 1.69
C LEU A 384 -3.52 -18.59 0.18
N VAL A 385 -3.50 -17.43 -0.43
CA VAL A 385 -3.48 -17.23 -1.87
C VAL A 385 -2.03 -16.93 -2.27
N ILE A 386 -1.43 -17.78 -3.10
CA ILE A 386 -0.04 -17.67 -3.54
C ILE A 386 -0.06 -17.35 -5.05
N PRO A 387 -0.03 -16.06 -5.42
CA PRO A 387 -0.36 -15.64 -6.78
C PRO A 387 0.81 -15.82 -7.76
N ASP A 388 0.54 -16.55 -8.82
CA ASP A 388 1.24 -16.68 -10.09
C ASP A 388 2.70 -17.16 -10.05
N ASP A 389 3.65 -16.37 -9.56
CA ASP A 389 5.08 -16.67 -9.72
C ASP A 389 5.88 -16.57 -8.40
N VAL A 390 5.27 -16.87 -7.27
CA VAL A 390 5.97 -16.89 -5.98
C VAL A 390 6.92 -18.05 -5.90
N VAL A 391 8.20 -17.79 -6.04
CA VAL A 391 9.29 -18.78 -5.91
C VAL A 391 9.52 -19.10 -4.44
N PHE A 392 9.54 -20.38 -4.08
CA PHE A 392 9.67 -20.74 -2.68
C PHE A 392 11.12 -20.72 -2.19
N SER A 393 11.39 -19.83 -1.23
CA SER A 393 12.53 -19.95 -0.32
C SER A 393 12.31 -21.11 0.65
N ALA A 394 13.37 -21.56 1.32
CA ALA A 394 13.25 -22.56 2.39
C ALA A 394 12.29 -22.11 3.51
N GLU A 395 12.28 -20.81 3.83
CA GLU A 395 11.39 -20.24 4.85
C GLU A 395 9.94 -20.21 4.37
N THR A 396 9.68 -19.75 3.15
CA THR A 396 8.34 -19.78 2.55
C THR A 396 7.77 -21.21 2.53
N ALA A 397 8.59 -22.18 2.07
CA ALA A 397 8.19 -23.58 2.07
C ALA A 397 7.88 -24.12 3.46
N ARG A 398 8.68 -23.76 4.47
CA ARG A 398 8.46 -24.13 5.88
C ARG A 398 7.12 -23.58 6.40
N ARG A 399 6.82 -22.31 6.13
CA ARG A 399 5.58 -21.63 6.56
C ARG A 399 4.36 -22.23 5.88
N VAL A 400 4.40 -22.45 4.58
CA VAL A 400 3.31 -23.10 3.82
C VAL A 400 3.06 -24.51 4.34
N ARG A 401 4.11 -25.29 4.59
CA ARG A 401 3.96 -26.64 5.17
C ARG A 401 3.33 -26.60 6.57
N ALA A 402 3.73 -25.66 7.42
CA ALA A 402 3.13 -25.46 8.74
C ALA A 402 1.65 -25.08 8.65
N HIS A 403 1.28 -24.24 7.69
CA HIS A 403 -0.11 -23.84 7.43
C HIS A 403 -0.98 -25.03 7.01
N LEU A 404 -0.49 -25.86 6.09
CA LEU A 404 -1.17 -27.09 5.66
C LEU A 404 -1.27 -28.10 6.80
N ALA A 405 -0.22 -28.27 7.61
CA ALA A 405 -0.23 -29.16 8.77
C ALA A 405 -1.26 -28.74 9.85
N ALA A 406 -1.58 -27.45 9.92
CA ALA A 406 -2.66 -26.91 10.76
C ALA A 406 -4.07 -27.15 10.17
N GLY A 407 -4.21 -27.90 9.07
CA GLY A 407 -5.47 -28.21 8.40
C GLY A 407 -6.05 -27.07 7.55
N LYS A 408 -5.29 -26.03 7.29
CA LYS A 408 -5.67 -24.85 6.55
C LYS A 408 -5.35 -25.00 5.06
N ALA A 409 -5.91 -24.12 4.21
CA ALA A 409 -5.90 -24.30 2.77
C ALA A 409 -4.95 -23.34 2.03
N VAL A 410 -4.55 -23.76 0.83
CA VAL A 410 -3.71 -22.99 -0.10
C VAL A 410 -4.36 -22.96 -1.48
N ILE A 411 -4.41 -21.79 -2.10
CA ILE A 411 -4.75 -21.61 -3.51
C ILE A 411 -3.54 -20.99 -4.19
N ALA A 412 -2.90 -21.73 -5.08
CA ALA A 412 -1.73 -21.31 -5.83
C ALA A 412 -2.03 -21.21 -7.33
N SER A 413 -1.24 -20.46 -8.07
CA SER A 413 -1.36 -20.33 -9.52
C SER A 413 -0.02 -20.18 -10.22
N GLY A 414 0.00 -20.51 -11.52
CA GLY A 414 1.20 -20.37 -12.35
C GLY A 414 2.38 -21.16 -11.80
N ALA A 415 3.53 -20.51 -11.75
CA ALA A 415 4.78 -21.09 -11.27
C ALA A 415 4.97 -21.01 -9.73
N SER A 416 3.92 -20.62 -8.98
CA SER A 416 4.01 -20.52 -7.52
C SER A 416 4.31 -21.85 -6.87
N GLY A 417 5.38 -21.88 -6.09
CA GLY A 417 5.90 -23.07 -5.43
C GLY A 417 7.00 -23.82 -6.20
N LEU A 418 7.37 -23.37 -7.39
CA LEU A 418 8.57 -23.88 -8.06
C LEU A 418 9.84 -23.47 -7.30
N SER A 419 10.88 -24.29 -7.46
CA SER A 419 12.24 -23.97 -7.03
C SER A 419 12.81 -22.78 -7.81
N PRO A 420 13.82 -22.06 -7.26
CA PRO A 420 14.48 -20.97 -7.97
C PRO A 420 15.02 -21.38 -9.37
N GLU A 421 15.47 -22.63 -9.50
CA GLU A 421 16.00 -23.20 -10.75
C GLU A 421 14.88 -23.70 -11.69
N LYS A 422 13.62 -23.62 -11.29
CA LYS A 422 12.43 -24.12 -12.02
C LYS A 422 12.52 -25.59 -12.40
N THR A 423 13.17 -26.40 -11.57
CA THR A 423 13.34 -27.84 -11.82
C THR A 423 12.17 -28.69 -11.33
N GLY A 424 11.32 -28.12 -10.46
CA GLY A 424 10.15 -28.78 -9.87
C GLY A 424 9.55 -27.99 -8.73
N PHE A 425 8.41 -28.46 -8.24
CA PHE A 425 7.77 -27.84 -7.06
C PHE A 425 8.50 -28.23 -5.77
N VAL A 426 8.81 -27.24 -4.93
CA VAL A 426 9.47 -27.46 -3.62
C VAL A 426 8.61 -28.31 -2.69
N LEU A 427 7.28 -28.20 -2.82
CA LEU A 427 6.27 -28.96 -2.07
C LEU A 427 5.47 -29.86 -3.01
N GLU A 428 6.14 -30.62 -3.88
CA GLU A 428 5.53 -31.44 -4.93
C GLU A 428 4.45 -32.39 -4.40
N ARG A 429 4.70 -33.03 -3.25
CA ARG A 429 3.74 -33.96 -2.64
C ARG A 429 2.50 -33.25 -2.10
N GLU A 430 2.68 -32.11 -1.47
CA GLU A 430 1.61 -31.30 -0.93
C GLU A 430 0.79 -30.63 -2.04
N TRP A 431 1.46 -30.20 -3.13
CA TRP A 431 0.80 -29.69 -4.35
C TRP A 431 0.07 -30.77 -5.14
N GLY A 432 0.53 -32.04 -5.04
CA GLY A 432 -0.02 -33.17 -5.76
C GLY A 432 0.20 -33.11 -7.27
N ILE A 433 1.15 -32.30 -7.73
CA ILE A 433 1.44 -32.10 -9.16
C ILE A 433 2.95 -32.10 -9.41
N LYS A 434 3.32 -32.47 -10.62
CA LYS A 434 4.69 -32.39 -11.15
C LYS A 434 4.75 -31.35 -12.24
N PHE A 435 5.79 -30.52 -12.21
CA PHE A 435 6.09 -29.59 -13.30
C PHE A 435 6.57 -30.36 -14.54
N GLU A 436 6.04 -30.05 -15.71
CA GLU A 436 6.44 -30.66 -16.97
C GLU A 436 7.20 -29.68 -17.87
N GLN A 437 6.59 -28.53 -18.16
CA GLN A 437 7.17 -27.47 -19.00
C GLN A 437 6.39 -26.16 -18.89
N ASP A 438 6.92 -25.10 -19.49
CA ASP A 438 6.14 -23.88 -19.74
C ASP A 438 5.05 -24.19 -20.80
N CYS A 439 3.87 -23.59 -20.64
CA CYS A 439 2.78 -23.78 -21.60
C CYS A 439 2.95 -22.85 -22.79
N ASP A 440 3.00 -23.42 -23.99
CA ASP A 440 3.18 -22.69 -25.25
C ASP A 440 1.88 -22.15 -25.86
N TYR A 441 0.74 -22.37 -25.21
CA TYR A 441 -0.56 -21.94 -25.76
C TYR A 441 -0.74 -20.43 -25.65
N ASP A 442 -0.90 -19.76 -26.80
CA ASP A 442 -1.25 -18.36 -26.91
C ASP A 442 -2.27 -18.15 -28.05
N PRO A 443 -3.55 -17.83 -27.72
CA PRO A 443 -4.16 -17.75 -26.38
C PRO A 443 -4.33 -19.12 -25.72
N ALA A 444 -4.36 -19.14 -24.37
CA ALA A 444 -4.71 -20.32 -23.63
C ALA A 444 -6.20 -20.29 -23.23
N TYR A 445 -6.84 -21.46 -23.34
CA TYR A 445 -8.23 -21.68 -22.95
C TYR A 445 -8.34 -22.83 -21.97
N PHE A 446 -9.45 -22.89 -21.25
CA PHE A 446 -9.74 -23.99 -20.35
C PHE A 446 -11.24 -24.30 -20.28
N SER A 447 -11.56 -25.54 -19.91
CA SER A 447 -12.90 -25.99 -19.53
C SER A 447 -12.92 -26.28 -18.05
N VAL A 448 -13.98 -25.87 -17.35
CA VAL A 448 -14.14 -26.07 -15.91
C VAL A 448 -15.06 -27.27 -15.66
N GLY A 449 -14.63 -28.20 -14.79
CA GLY A 449 -15.42 -29.35 -14.39
C GLY A 449 -16.62 -28.94 -13.51
N LYS A 450 -17.61 -29.85 -13.42
CA LYS A 450 -18.90 -29.58 -12.75
C LYS A 450 -18.78 -29.09 -11.30
N ASN A 451 -17.74 -29.52 -10.57
CA ASN A 451 -17.53 -29.14 -9.18
C ASN A 451 -17.28 -27.64 -8.97
N PHE A 452 -16.73 -26.97 -9.98
CA PHE A 452 -16.32 -25.57 -9.91
C PHE A 452 -16.95 -24.69 -11.01
N SER A 453 -17.94 -25.19 -11.75
CA SER A 453 -18.60 -24.46 -12.86
C SER A 453 -19.83 -23.65 -12.44
N ASN A 454 -20.16 -23.59 -11.14
CA ASN A 454 -21.32 -22.82 -10.68
C ASN A 454 -21.24 -21.35 -11.11
N GLY A 455 -22.30 -20.84 -11.75
CA GLY A 455 -22.38 -19.47 -12.27
C GLY A 455 -21.54 -19.20 -13.54
N LEU A 456 -20.97 -20.23 -14.17
CA LEU A 456 -20.20 -20.10 -15.41
C LEU A 456 -21.01 -20.54 -16.63
N PRO A 457 -20.78 -19.91 -17.81
CA PRO A 457 -21.35 -20.39 -19.07
C PRO A 457 -20.66 -21.69 -19.51
N GLU A 458 -21.40 -22.55 -20.19
CA GLU A 458 -20.86 -23.80 -20.75
C GLU A 458 -20.14 -23.51 -22.09
N MET A 459 -18.90 -23.06 -21.99
CA MET A 459 -18.04 -22.75 -23.15
C MET A 459 -16.57 -22.76 -22.73
N PRO A 460 -15.62 -22.85 -23.69
CA PRO A 460 -14.21 -22.59 -23.43
C PRO A 460 -13.99 -21.18 -22.90
N LEU A 461 -13.26 -21.05 -21.78
CA LEU A 461 -12.95 -19.78 -21.14
C LEU A 461 -11.47 -19.40 -21.39
N SER A 462 -11.20 -18.10 -21.58
CA SER A 462 -9.84 -17.60 -21.78
C SER A 462 -9.10 -17.39 -20.48
N LEU A 463 -7.80 -17.68 -20.46
CA LEU A 463 -6.93 -17.49 -19.29
C LEU A 463 -6.19 -16.14 -19.27
N TYR A 464 -6.10 -15.44 -20.40
CA TYR A 464 -5.51 -14.10 -20.57
C TYR A 464 -4.03 -13.91 -20.14
N ALA A 465 -3.39 -14.96 -19.66
CA ALA A 465 -1.98 -14.97 -19.29
C ALA A 465 -1.37 -16.34 -19.56
N THR A 466 -0.07 -16.39 -19.67
CA THR A 466 0.70 -17.63 -19.85
C THR A 466 0.71 -18.46 -18.57
N GLY A 467 1.12 -19.72 -18.67
CA GLY A 467 1.18 -20.64 -17.54
C GLY A 467 2.19 -21.74 -17.76
N ILE A 468 1.99 -22.83 -17.04
CA ILE A 468 2.80 -24.03 -17.08
C ILE A 468 1.91 -25.24 -17.38
N GLU A 469 2.50 -26.31 -17.90
CA GLU A 469 1.88 -27.63 -17.95
C GLU A 469 2.32 -28.45 -16.74
N VAL A 470 1.35 -29.11 -16.14
CA VAL A 470 1.56 -29.95 -14.95
C VAL A 470 0.95 -31.33 -15.14
N GLY A 471 1.58 -32.34 -14.56
CA GLY A 471 1.04 -33.68 -14.44
C GLY A 471 0.48 -33.92 -13.03
N ALA A 472 -0.75 -34.43 -12.92
CA ALA A 472 -1.33 -34.79 -11.64
C ALA A 472 -0.67 -36.05 -11.06
N LEU A 473 -0.33 -36.00 -9.75
CA LEU A 473 0.17 -37.16 -9.01
C LEU A 473 -0.99 -38.02 -8.47
N PRO A 474 -0.77 -39.29 -8.09
CA PRO A 474 -1.79 -40.14 -7.50
C PRO A 474 -2.44 -39.48 -6.27
N GLY A 475 -3.78 -39.45 -6.26
CA GLY A 475 -4.56 -38.79 -5.20
C GLY A 475 -4.93 -37.33 -5.47
N THR A 476 -4.50 -36.79 -6.61
CA THR A 476 -4.87 -35.43 -7.07
C THR A 476 -5.97 -35.50 -8.12
N SER A 477 -7.02 -34.69 -7.98
CA SER A 477 -8.07 -34.55 -8.99
C SER A 477 -7.78 -33.38 -9.92
N ALA A 478 -8.03 -33.59 -11.22
CA ALA A 478 -8.04 -32.53 -12.22
C ALA A 478 -9.49 -32.01 -12.35
N GLU A 479 -9.69 -30.73 -11.99
CA GLU A 479 -11.01 -30.09 -11.93
C GLU A 479 -11.30 -29.19 -13.13
N ALA A 480 -10.27 -28.84 -13.89
CA ALA A 480 -10.36 -28.15 -15.17
C ALA A 480 -9.22 -28.61 -16.09
N PHE A 481 -9.45 -28.52 -17.38
CA PHE A 481 -8.48 -28.96 -18.39
C PHE A 481 -8.16 -27.82 -19.37
N LEU A 482 -6.89 -27.76 -19.81
CA LEU A 482 -6.46 -26.86 -20.86
C LEU A 482 -7.10 -27.23 -22.20
N ILE A 483 -7.46 -26.25 -22.96
CA ILE A 483 -7.92 -26.39 -24.33
C ILE A 483 -6.85 -25.78 -25.25
N LYS A 484 -6.36 -26.61 -26.16
CA LYS A 484 -5.41 -26.18 -27.16
C LYS A 484 -6.05 -25.17 -28.09
N PRO A 485 -5.37 -24.05 -28.42
CA PRO A 485 -5.83 -23.15 -29.47
C PRO A 485 -5.73 -23.84 -30.84
N TYR A 486 -6.56 -23.43 -31.79
CA TYR A 486 -6.54 -23.98 -33.15
C TYR A 486 -5.18 -23.78 -33.83
N TYR A 487 -4.52 -22.65 -33.54
CA TYR A 487 -3.12 -22.35 -33.85
C TYR A 487 -2.59 -21.36 -32.80
N ASN A 488 -1.28 -21.26 -32.62
CA ASN A 488 -0.69 -20.27 -31.72
C ASN A 488 -0.52 -18.92 -32.41
N ARG A 489 -0.61 -17.86 -31.62
CA ARG A 489 -0.62 -16.45 -32.04
C ARG A 489 0.78 -15.83 -32.15
N HIS A 490 1.82 -16.65 -32.20
CA HIS A 490 3.18 -16.18 -32.36
C HIS A 490 3.60 -16.12 -33.83
N TRP A 491 4.61 -15.33 -34.11
CA TRP A 491 5.22 -15.24 -35.43
C TRP A 491 5.92 -16.56 -35.79
N ASP A 492 5.54 -17.17 -36.91
CA ASP A 492 6.08 -18.46 -37.37
C ASP A 492 7.11 -18.32 -38.49
N GLY A 493 7.46 -17.08 -38.85
CA GLY A 493 8.34 -16.75 -39.97
C GLY A 493 7.62 -16.16 -41.18
N GLU A 494 6.31 -16.38 -41.28
CA GLU A 494 5.47 -15.87 -42.36
C GLU A 494 4.21 -15.18 -41.84
N HIS A 495 3.59 -15.68 -40.76
CA HIS A 495 2.31 -15.24 -40.26
C HIS A 495 2.29 -15.06 -38.76
N ALA A 496 1.50 -14.07 -38.29
CA ALA A 496 0.98 -13.97 -36.95
C ALA A 496 -0.47 -13.45 -37.04
N PHE A 497 -1.43 -14.19 -36.49
CA PHE A 497 -2.83 -13.83 -36.62
C PHE A 497 -3.55 -13.92 -35.28
N PHE A 498 -4.40 -12.95 -34.98
CA PHE A 498 -5.00 -12.79 -33.64
C PHE A 498 -6.39 -13.40 -33.48
N TYR A 499 -7.10 -13.74 -34.59
CA TYR A 499 -8.37 -14.48 -34.52
C TYR A 499 -8.08 -15.97 -34.37
N ASN A 500 -7.98 -16.41 -33.12
CA ASN A 500 -7.53 -17.74 -32.80
C ASN A 500 -8.53 -18.46 -31.89
N PRO A 501 -9.38 -19.35 -32.44
CA PRO A 501 -10.40 -20.04 -31.65
C PRO A 501 -9.80 -21.19 -30.81
N PRO A 502 -10.53 -21.64 -29.76
CA PRO A 502 -10.22 -22.90 -29.09
C PRO A 502 -10.43 -24.10 -30.04
N ASP A 503 -9.63 -25.16 -29.87
CA ASP A 503 -9.73 -26.39 -30.67
C ASP A 503 -10.12 -27.59 -29.77
N LYS A 504 -9.14 -28.23 -29.14
CA LYS A 504 -9.33 -29.50 -28.45
C LYS A 504 -9.01 -29.42 -26.97
N VAL A 505 -9.86 -30.01 -26.13
CA VAL A 505 -9.55 -30.27 -24.73
C VAL A 505 -8.37 -31.25 -24.68
N THR A 506 -7.38 -30.93 -23.88
CA THR A 506 -6.19 -31.74 -23.63
C THR A 506 -6.36 -32.58 -22.38
N ASP A 507 -5.40 -33.44 -22.10
CA ASP A 507 -5.26 -34.15 -20.82
C ASP A 507 -4.52 -33.34 -19.74
N LYS A 508 -4.09 -32.10 -20.07
CA LYS A 508 -3.34 -31.22 -19.16
C LYS A 508 -4.27 -30.50 -18.21
N PRO A 509 -4.08 -30.64 -16.89
CA PRO A 509 -4.90 -29.91 -15.92
C PRO A 509 -4.70 -28.40 -15.98
N ALA A 510 -5.80 -27.65 -15.99
CA ALA A 510 -5.83 -26.20 -15.78
C ALA A 510 -6.07 -25.84 -14.31
N LEU A 511 -6.79 -26.72 -13.58
CA LEU A 511 -7.04 -26.63 -12.14
C LEU A 511 -6.91 -28.02 -11.54
N THR A 512 -6.13 -28.14 -10.47
CA THR A 512 -5.98 -29.38 -9.70
C THR A 512 -6.36 -29.17 -8.25
N LEU A 513 -6.78 -30.24 -7.58
CA LEU A 513 -7.10 -30.28 -6.17
C LEU A 513 -6.40 -31.49 -5.51
N CYS A 514 -5.56 -31.20 -4.51
CA CYS A 514 -4.88 -32.19 -3.69
C CYS A 514 -5.07 -31.85 -2.20
N GLY A 515 -5.96 -32.57 -1.52
CA GLY A 515 -6.26 -32.29 -0.11
C GLY A 515 -6.72 -30.85 0.14
N LYS A 516 -5.88 -30.06 0.79
CA LYS A 516 -6.11 -28.63 1.08
C LYS A 516 -5.43 -27.67 0.12
N VAL A 517 -4.92 -28.16 -1.01
CA VAL A 517 -4.23 -27.34 -2.02
C VAL A 517 -5.02 -27.35 -3.32
N ALA A 518 -5.35 -26.18 -3.85
CA ALA A 518 -5.78 -25.98 -5.23
C ALA A 518 -4.68 -25.26 -6.00
N HIS A 519 -4.42 -25.71 -7.22
CA HIS A 519 -3.43 -25.08 -8.09
C HIS A 519 -4.00 -24.83 -9.49
N PHE A 520 -3.97 -23.58 -9.92
CA PHE A 520 -4.23 -23.18 -11.30
C PHE A 520 -2.92 -23.21 -12.10
N SER A 521 -2.89 -23.90 -13.21
CA SER A 521 -1.67 -24.02 -14.04
C SER A 521 -1.24 -22.70 -14.70
N HIS A 522 -2.15 -21.73 -14.80
CA HIS A 522 -1.90 -20.44 -15.44
C HIS A 522 -1.93 -19.30 -14.44
N ARG A 523 -1.36 -18.16 -14.84
CA ARG A 523 -1.28 -16.91 -14.06
C ARG A 523 -2.63 -16.20 -14.02
N ILE A 524 -3.61 -16.76 -13.29
CA ILE A 524 -5.00 -16.26 -13.28
C ILE A 524 -5.10 -14.86 -12.70
N PHE A 525 -4.27 -14.51 -11.73
CA PHE A 525 -4.31 -13.18 -11.10
C PHE A 525 -3.73 -12.11 -12.02
N THR A 526 -2.62 -12.39 -12.71
CA THR A 526 -2.12 -11.52 -13.80
C THR A 526 -3.15 -11.41 -14.92
N GLY A 527 -3.78 -12.52 -15.31
CA GLY A 527 -4.86 -12.54 -16.30
C GLY A 527 -6.03 -11.65 -15.88
N TYR A 528 -6.43 -11.72 -14.61
CA TYR A 528 -7.47 -10.87 -14.05
C TYR A 528 -7.06 -9.39 -13.99
N ASN A 529 -5.85 -9.08 -13.53
CA ASN A 529 -5.35 -7.70 -13.54
C ASN A 529 -5.32 -7.11 -14.95
N ARG A 530 -5.09 -7.95 -15.97
CA ARG A 530 -5.06 -7.51 -17.38
C ARG A 530 -6.46 -7.29 -17.97
N GLN A 531 -7.42 -8.20 -17.69
CA GLN A 531 -8.69 -8.26 -18.44
C GLN A 531 -9.95 -8.09 -17.57
N ALA A 532 -9.82 -8.25 -16.24
CA ALA A 532 -10.92 -8.20 -15.28
C ALA A 532 -12.10 -9.15 -15.64
N SER A 533 -11.80 -10.37 -16.15
CA SER A 533 -12.81 -11.37 -16.55
C SER A 533 -13.64 -11.83 -15.36
N VAL A 534 -14.95 -11.62 -15.45
CA VAL A 534 -15.91 -12.04 -14.41
C VAL A 534 -15.89 -13.55 -14.25
N GLU A 535 -15.67 -14.31 -15.33
CA GLU A 535 -15.59 -15.76 -15.33
C GLU A 535 -14.36 -16.26 -14.55
N LEU A 536 -13.18 -15.66 -14.75
CA LEU A 536 -12.00 -16.00 -13.95
C LEU A 536 -12.22 -15.74 -12.46
N ARG A 537 -12.84 -14.60 -12.12
CA ARG A 537 -13.19 -14.30 -10.73
C ARG A 537 -14.20 -15.31 -10.19
N GLN A 538 -15.19 -15.75 -10.99
CA GLN A 538 -16.18 -16.75 -10.59
C GLN A 538 -15.54 -18.12 -10.33
N VAL A 539 -14.63 -18.58 -11.19
CA VAL A 539 -13.89 -19.83 -10.95
C VAL A 539 -13.09 -19.74 -9.64
N PHE A 540 -12.38 -18.62 -9.44
CA PHE A 540 -11.63 -18.40 -8.19
C PHE A 540 -12.58 -18.39 -6.98
N ALA A 541 -13.74 -17.74 -7.06
CA ALA A 541 -14.75 -17.73 -6.00
C ALA A 541 -15.24 -19.14 -5.66
N ASN A 542 -15.49 -19.97 -6.67
CA ASN A 542 -15.92 -21.34 -6.48
C ASN A 542 -14.85 -22.19 -5.75
N VAL A 543 -13.58 -22.03 -6.13
CA VAL A 543 -12.45 -22.70 -5.47
C VAL A 543 -12.25 -22.18 -4.03
N LEU A 544 -12.34 -20.88 -3.83
CA LEU A 544 -12.22 -20.30 -2.48
C LEU A 544 -13.34 -20.78 -1.56
N SER A 545 -14.58 -20.85 -2.05
CA SER A 545 -15.74 -21.34 -1.30
C SER A 545 -15.63 -22.83 -0.91
N HIS A 546 -14.91 -23.63 -1.69
CA HIS A 546 -14.64 -25.03 -1.34
C HIS A 546 -13.80 -25.13 -0.05
N PHE A 547 -12.86 -24.21 0.17
CA PHE A 547 -12.03 -24.20 1.37
C PHE A 547 -12.58 -23.33 2.50
N LEU A 548 -13.34 -22.29 2.17
CA LEU A 548 -13.91 -21.31 3.08
C LEU A 548 -15.44 -21.32 2.96
N SER A 549 -16.07 -22.42 3.37
CA SER A 549 -17.52 -22.62 3.25
C SER A 549 -18.36 -21.70 4.15
N GLY A 550 -17.76 -21.16 5.21
CA GLY A 550 -18.39 -20.22 6.15
C GLY A 550 -17.61 -18.90 6.24
N PRO A 551 -17.58 -18.06 5.21
CA PRO A 551 -16.84 -16.81 5.24
C PRO A 551 -17.37 -15.86 6.32
N LEU A 552 -16.51 -14.95 6.83
CA LEU A 552 -16.88 -13.97 7.84
C LEU A 552 -18.05 -13.10 7.40
N LEU A 553 -18.08 -12.74 6.12
CA LEU A 553 -19.11 -11.88 5.52
C LEU A 553 -19.67 -12.54 4.26
N LYS A 554 -21.01 -12.65 4.18
CA LYS A 554 -21.76 -12.95 2.96
C LYS A 554 -22.58 -11.73 2.57
N THR A 555 -22.70 -11.46 1.27
CA THR A 555 -23.46 -10.31 0.76
C THR A 555 -24.25 -10.72 -0.48
N GLU A 556 -25.49 -10.19 -0.59
CA GLU A 556 -26.28 -10.24 -1.83
C GLU A 556 -26.67 -8.82 -2.22
N ASN A 557 -26.77 -8.55 -3.50
CA ASN A 557 -27.07 -7.23 -4.07
C ASN A 557 -26.06 -6.12 -3.70
N LEU A 558 -24.86 -6.48 -3.20
CA LEU A 558 -23.78 -5.51 -2.99
C LEU A 558 -22.89 -5.49 -4.24
N PRO A 559 -22.87 -4.39 -5.02
CA PRO A 559 -22.13 -4.31 -6.27
C PRO A 559 -20.62 -4.62 -6.10
N SER A 560 -20.00 -5.13 -7.16
CA SER A 560 -18.57 -5.49 -7.14
C SER A 560 -17.66 -4.30 -6.77
N PHE A 561 -18.00 -3.10 -7.21
CA PHE A 561 -17.24 -1.89 -6.89
C PHE A 561 -17.33 -1.46 -5.41
N ALA A 562 -18.40 -1.82 -4.70
CA ALA A 562 -18.51 -1.50 -3.28
C ALA A 562 -17.46 -2.23 -2.48
N ARG A 563 -16.86 -1.57 -1.50
CA ARG A 563 -15.87 -2.18 -0.58
C ARG A 563 -16.54 -2.48 0.75
N ALA A 564 -16.14 -3.59 1.36
CA ALA A 564 -16.68 -4.03 2.64
C ALA A 564 -15.56 -4.51 3.56
N PHE A 565 -15.49 -3.98 4.78
CA PHE A 565 -14.51 -4.34 5.79
C PHE A 565 -15.18 -4.65 7.10
N VAL A 566 -14.70 -5.66 7.80
CA VAL A 566 -15.18 -6.02 9.13
C VAL A 566 -14.09 -5.72 10.15
N THR A 567 -14.42 -4.88 11.13
CA THR A 567 -13.54 -4.61 12.27
C THR A 567 -14.18 -5.04 13.58
N ALA A 568 -13.35 -5.23 14.60
CA ALA A 568 -13.78 -5.56 15.95
C ALA A 568 -13.22 -4.56 16.95
N GLN A 569 -14.04 -4.24 17.93
CA GLN A 569 -13.68 -3.53 19.17
C GLN A 569 -14.21 -4.36 20.36
N PRO A 570 -13.76 -4.13 21.60
CA PRO A 570 -14.32 -4.81 22.76
C PRO A 570 -15.84 -4.71 22.82
N GLY A 571 -16.53 -5.85 22.77
CA GLY A 571 -17.98 -5.97 22.85
C GLY A 571 -18.76 -5.67 21.58
N ARG A 572 -18.12 -5.35 20.44
CA ARG A 572 -18.83 -5.09 19.18
C ARG A 572 -18.00 -5.42 17.93
N ARG A 573 -18.72 -5.68 16.84
CA ARG A 573 -18.18 -5.74 15.48
C ARG A 573 -18.77 -4.63 14.65
N ILE A 574 -18.04 -4.19 13.65
CA ILE A 574 -18.45 -3.09 12.78
C ILE A 574 -18.19 -3.51 11.34
N LEU A 575 -19.24 -3.44 10.53
CA LEU A 575 -19.13 -3.57 9.09
C LEU A 575 -19.08 -2.18 8.47
N HIS A 576 -18.01 -1.91 7.74
CA HIS A 576 -17.80 -0.70 6.97
C HIS A 576 -18.13 -0.96 5.51
N LEU A 577 -18.98 -0.16 4.92
CA LEU A 577 -19.37 -0.23 3.50
C LEU A 577 -19.01 1.08 2.81
N LEU A 578 -18.30 0.98 1.68
CA LEU A 578 -17.94 2.14 0.86
C LEU A 578 -18.48 1.95 -0.56
N SER A 579 -19.12 2.98 -1.12
CA SER A 579 -19.66 3.00 -2.47
C SER A 579 -19.20 4.22 -3.24
N TYR A 580 -17.96 4.17 -3.68
CA TYR A 580 -17.32 5.18 -4.51
C TYR A 580 -16.72 4.49 -5.75
N VAL A 581 -16.86 5.12 -6.90
CA VAL A 581 -16.37 4.60 -8.17
C VAL A 581 -15.37 5.58 -8.76
N PRO A 582 -14.09 5.22 -8.88
CA PRO A 582 -13.14 6.03 -9.63
C PRO A 582 -13.43 5.91 -11.13
N GLU A 583 -13.44 7.03 -11.81
CA GLU A 583 -13.60 7.12 -13.26
C GLU A 583 -12.34 7.72 -13.89
N LEU A 584 -11.82 7.09 -14.93
CA LEU A 584 -10.75 7.66 -15.75
C LEU A 584 -11.32 8.80 -16.60
N ARG A 585 -11.13 10.04 -16.16
CA ARG A 585 -11.61 11.24 -16.85
C ARG A 585 -10.52 12.06 -17.51
N GLY A 586 -9.34 12.11 -16.91
CA GLY A 586 -8.15 12.67 -17.54
C GLY A 586 -7.40 11.63 -18.35
N GLU A 587 -6.31 12.02 -18.99
CA GLU A 587 -5.47 11.11 -19.78
C GLU A 587 -4.96 9.92 -18.95
N LYS A 588 -4.60 10.17 -17.69
CA LYS A 588 -4.14 9.17 -16.69
C LYS A 588 -4.76 9.41 -15.32
N THR A 589 -5.71 10.31 -15.20
CA THR A 589 -6.25 10.77 -13.92
C THR A 589 -7.60 10.14 -13.67
N GLU A 590 -7.68 9.29 -12.66
CA GLU A 590 -8.93 8.79 -12.12
C GLU A 590 -9.50 9.78 -11.09
N ILE A 591 -10.81 9.98 -11.11
CA ILE A 591 -11.52 10.92 -10.24
C ILE A 591 -12.73 10.23 -9.60
N ILE A 592 -12.91 10.43 -8.30
CA ILE A 592 -14.17 10.21 -7.59
C ILE A 592 -14.79 11.59 -7.36
N GLU A 593 -15.86 11.91 -8.07
CA GLU A 593 -16.54 13.21 -7.90
C GLU A 593 -17.69 13.10 -6.91
N GLU A 594 -18.48 12.02 -6.99
CA GLU A 594 -19.64 11.81 -6.13
C GLU A 594 -19.66 10.39 -5.56
N PRO A 595 -20.29 10.22 -4.38
CA PRO A 595 -20.62 8.90 -3.86
C PRO A 595 -21.79 8.28 -4.64
N VAL A 596 -21.78 6.95 -4.80
CA VAL A 596 -22.83 6.18 -5.45
C VAL A 596 -23.83 5.66 -4.43
N SER A 597 -25.13 5.70 -4.76
CA SER A 597 -26.17 5.08 -3.94
C SER A 597 -26.26 3.57 -4.23
N VAL A 598 -26.33 2.78 -3.17
CA VAL A 598 -26.55 1.33 -3.22
C VAL A 598 -27.82 1.02 -2.46
N VAL A 599 -28.70 0.21 -3.06
CA VAL A 599 -30.01 -0.13 -2.50
C VAL A 599 -30.14 -1.63 -2.27
N ASP A 600 -31.00 -1.99 -1.32
CA ASP A 600 -31.46 -3.37 -1.05
C ASP A 600 -30.32 -4.40 -0.90
N SER A 601 -29.26 -4.02 -0.18
CA SER A 601 -28.13 -4.91 0.09
C SER A 601 -28.46 -5.85 1.25
N GLN A 602 -28.28 -7.14 1.03
CA GLN A 602 -28.41 -8.16 2.07
C GLN A 602 -27.04 -8.51 2.63
N ILE A 603 -26.96 -8.57 3.95
CA ILE A 603 -25.73 -8.81 4.69
C ILE A 603 -25.94 -9.99 5.63
N ALA A 604 -24.98 -10.91 5.66
CA ALA A 604 -24.90 -11.94 6.68
C ALA A 604 -23.49 -11.93 7.30
N LEU A 605 -23.40 -11.52 8.56
CA LEU A 605 -22.14 -11.51 9.32
C LEU A 605 -22.06 -12.74 10.23
N ARG A 606 -20.99 -13.54 10.12
CA ARG A 606 -20.80 -14.75 10.92
C ARG A 606 -20.67 -14.42 12.41
N LEU A 607 -21.34 -15.22 13.23
CA LEU A 607 -21.22 -15.18 14.67
C LEU A 607 -20.02 -16.02 15.14
N ASP A 608 -18.99 -15.38 15.68
CA ASP A 608 -17.86 -16.02 16.37
C ASP A 608 -17.89 -15.66 17.86
N GLY A 609 -19.06 -15.69 18.47
CA GLY A 609 -19.27 -15.30 19.87
C GLY A 609 -20.77 -15.20 20.21
N PRO A 610 -21.10 -14.54 21.33
CA PRO A 610 -22.51 -14.34 21.70
C PRO A 610 -23.23 -13.47 20.65
N PRO A 611 -24.53 -13.72 20.43
CA PRO A 611 -25.33 -12.94 19.51
C PRO A 611 -25.41 -11.47 19.95
N PRO A 612 -25.42 -10.51 19.00
CA PRO A 612 -25.57 -9.11 19.31
C PRO A 612 -26.96 -8.84 19.91
N LYS A 613 -27.03 -7.92 20.86
CA LYS A 613 -28.31 -7.48 21.44
C LYS A 613 -28.99 -6.43 20.57
N LYS A 614 -28.20 -5.68 19.80
CA LYS A 614 -28.67 -4.66 18.87
C LYS A 614 -27.78 -4.58 17.63
N VAL A 615 -28.39 -4.21 16.49
CA VAL A 615 -27.72 -3.85 15.26
C VAL A 615 -28.21 -2.47 14.83
N TYR A 616 -27.30 -1.57 14.48
CA TYR A 616 -27.66 -0.19 14.14
C TYR A 616 -26.67 0.47 13.19
N LEU A 617 -27.12 1.52 12.51
CA LEU A 617 -26.27 2.39 11.69
C LEU A 617 -25.57 3.45 12.57
N ALA A 618 -24.27 3.52 12.54
CA ALA A 618 -23.49 4.58 13.14
C ALA A 618 -23.21 5.72 12.13
N PRO A 619 -23.08 6.98 12.58
CA PRO A 619 -23.20 7.48 13.96
C PRO A 619 -24.64 7.75 14.40
N THR A 620 -25.64 7.58 13.53
CA THR A 620 -27.05 7.99 13.78
C THR A 620 -27.74 7.18 14.88
N GLY A 621 -27.28 5.97 15.17
CA GLY A 621 -27.94 5.06 16.11
C GLY A 621 -29.23 4.41 15.57
N LYS A 622 -29.57 4.60 14.29
CA LYS A 622 -30.77 4.03 13.66
C LYS A 622 -30.71 2.51 13.72
N ALA A 623 -31.65 1.89 14.47
CA ALA A 623 -31.75 0.44 14.59
C ALA A 623 -32.04 -0.21 13.24
N LEU A 624 -31.43 -1.36 13.02
CA LEU A 624 -31.69 -2.24 11.88
C LEU A 624 -32.30 -3.56 12.40
N PRO A 625 -33.44 -4.00 11.84
CA PRO A 625 -33.95 -5.34 12.08
C PRO A 625 -32.93 -6.40 11.65
N PHE A 626 -32.82 -7.47 12.41
CA PHE A 626 -31.93 -8.57 12.08
C PHE A 626 -32.50 -9.90 12.55
N GLU A 627 -32.04 -10.96 11.92
CA GLU A 627 -32.35 -12.34 12.28
C GLU A 627 -31.07 -13.16 12.46
N ILE A 628 -31.11 -14.20 13.26
CA ILE A 628 -29.98 -15.10 13.45
C ILE A 628 -30.35 -16.45 12.85
N GLN A 629 -29.64 -16.83 11.82
CA GLN A 629 -29.85 -18.10 11.13
C GLN A 629 -28.49 -18.70 10.73
N GLU A 630 -28.36 -20.05 10.88
CA GLU A 630 -27.16 -20.81 10.46
C GLU A 630 -25.80 -20.23 10.94
N GLY A 631 -25.81 -19.64 12.14
CA GLY A 631 -24.59 -19.04 12.70
C GLY A 631 -24.22 -17.66 12.14
N TYR A 632 -25.16 -17.01 11.44
CA TYR A 632 -24.99 -15.64 10.91
C TYR A 632 -26.07 -14.71 11.45
N VAL A 633 -25.70 -13.43 11.54
CA VAL A 633 -26.63 -12.31 11.73
C VAL A 633 -27.00 -11.78 10.37
N HIS A 634 -28.26 -11.96 9.97
CA HIS A 634 -28.81 -11.50 8.69
C HIS A 634 -29.53 -10.17 8.87
N LEU A 635 -29.31 -9.25 7.96
CA LEU A 635 -29.99 -7.95 7.92
C LEU A 635 -30.03 -7.38 6.50
N ASP A 636 -30.99 -6.49 6.28
CA ASP A 636 -31.12 -5.72 5.04
C ASP A 636 -30.67 -4.28 5.28
N ILE A 637 -29.93 -3.73 4.31
CA ILE A 637 -29.58 -2.32 4.24
C ILE A 637 -30.35 -1.71 3.07
N PRO A 638 -31.46 -1.01 3.32
CA PRO A 638 -32.33 -0.52 2.25
C PRO A 638 -31.64 0.48 1.32
N LEU A 639 -30.81 1.33 1.89
CA LEU A 639 -30.08 2.37 1.14
C LEU A 639 -28.87 2.83 1.94
N PHE A 640 -27.72 2.95 1.27
CA PHE A 640 -26.60 3.78 1.72
C PHE A 640 -25.98 4.53 0.54
N LYS A 641 -25.32 5.65 0.81
CA LYS A 641 -24.64 6.46 -0.20
C LYS A 641 -23.24 6.84 0.30
N GLY A 642 -22.24 6.45 -0.46
CA GLY A 642 -20.83 6.72 -0.16
C GLY A 642 -20.30 5.85 0.98
N TYR A 643 -20.77 6.06 2.20
CA TYR A 643 -20.27 5.32 3.36
C TYR A 643 -21.37 4.96 4.36
N ALA A 644 -21.27 3.76 4.91
CA ALA A 644 -22.12 3.31 6.01
C ALA A 644 -21.34 2.44 7.00
N MET A 645 -21.64 2.57 8.29
CA MET A 645 -21.18 1.69 9.35
C MET A 645 -22.36 0.96 9.97
N VAL A 646 -22.33 -0.38 9.94
CA VAL A 646 -23.27 -1.23 10.65
C VAL A 646 -22.60 -1.80 11.89
N VAL A 647 -23.15 -1.52 13.06
CA VAL A 647 -22.59 -1.92 14.35
C VAL A 647 -23.41 -3.05 14.93
N PHE A 648 -22.74 -4.13 15.30
CA PHE A 648 -23.28 -5.34 15.96
C PHE A 648 -22.78 -5.37 17.41
N GLU A 649 -23.68 -5.13 18.38
CA GLU A 649 -23.33 -4.92 19.80
C GLU A 649 -24.18 -5.74 20.77
#